data_afafc0e5ca74a6de564ee92f87471afb
#
_entry.id   afafc0e5ca74a6de564ee92f87471afb
#
_cell.length_a   1.000
_cell.length_b   1.000
_cell.length_c   1.000
_cell.angle_alpha   90.00
_cell.angle_beta   90.00
_cell.angle_gamma   90.00
#
_symmetry.space_group_name_H-M   'P 1'
#
loop_
_entity.id
_entity.type
_entity.pdbx_description
1 polymer ?
#
loop_
_entity_poly.entity_id
_entity_poly.type
_entity_poly.pdbx_seq_one_letter_code
_entity_poly.pdbx_strand_id
1 'polypeptide(L)'
;MAYRFEVDRSNCINCGVCMDVCPVHALDMTRTLSPSIESGVGGSPTRDQQPWMMEFPIQSGECIGCELCSVECPTAVIQITAIHAPAELAAAQGPIRHGPESETGWAALSEYTTESLRELHTDPWGDLAGWRAARRQESWQVWRTWNTDGEGTDRLFAPCQEACPVGTDAGRYVALVGEGRYAEALGVAAEYNPFPSVCGRVCTAPCEPACRRGVMDEPIAIRELKRFAADHGMEGYPTPPPPAQRRPERVAIIGSGPTGLSAAYQLVRSGYGVTVFEAMPVAGGMMAIGIPEYRLSKQVLQAEIDRILSLGVELELNTALGRDISLDDLKRQGYQSILIATGATMSQPLGVAGEDLHGVWPATLFLKRVNLGENVTLTGDTLVVGGGSTAMDAARSAWRAGASSVRVLYRRTKEDMPAQHEEIRAAEREGIVIEPLVAPVEVLGRQGSMTEVRCERFAIVGKGADGRNKVAPVPGSTFTIRARNLMVAIGEAPDPSILPEGSSIQFGEWGCLLTDSETLMTAQSGVFAGGDVATGPKSVIEGVAQGQRAAWAIDRYLQGLPAARYVPLWRSRAPLPLTDRIVLDLANRERAKSELAEVSREDRHGEVSLGFAAERARAEAQRCLRCDVVTSCQLVEVKRTVSV
;
A
#
# COMPACT_ATOMS: atom_id res chain seq x y z
N MET A 1 -38.18 -29.66 -12.34
CA MET A 1 -38.28 -28.21 -12.54
C MET A 1 -36.87 -27.71 -12.80
N ALA A 2 -36.66 -26.94 -13.84
CA ALA A 2 -35.40 -26.24 -14.05
C ALA A 2 -35.52 -24.81 -13.47
N TYR A 3 -34.45 -24.26 -13.06
CA TYR A 3 -34.39 -22.91 -12.52
C TYR A 3 -33.34 -22.09 -13.28
N ARG A 4 -33.65 -20.82 -13.50
CA ARG A 4 -32.77 -19.85 -14.11
C ARG A 4 -32.14 -19.00 -13.00
N PHE A 5 -30.84 -18.84 -13.06
CA PHE A 5 -30.04 -18.03 -12.17
C PHE A 5 -29.65 -16.73 -12.89
N GLU A 6 -29.98 -15.61 -12.30
CA GLU A 6 -29.69 -14.28 -12.85
C GLU A 6 -28.93 -13.44 -11.82
N VAL A 7 -27.99 -12.63 -12.28
CA VAL A 7 -27.15 -11.76 -11.45
C VAL A 7 -27.15 -10.35 -11.98
N ASP A 8 -27.49 -9.39 -11.14
CA ASP A 8 -27.20 -7.97 -11.42
C ASP A 8 -25.74 -7.66 -11.11
N ARG A 9 -24.90 -7.62 -12.12
CA ARG A 9 -23.46 -7.39 -12.00
C ARG A 9 -23.10 -5.99 -11.55
N SER A 10 -23.95 -4.99 -11.82
CA SER A 10 -23.68 -3.60 -11.42
C SER A 10 -23.62 -3.45 -9.90
N ASN A 11 -24.33 -4.33 -9.20
CA ASN A 11 -24.40 -4.34 -7.73
C ASN A 11 -23.72 -5.56 -7.08
N CYS A 12 -23.17 -6.47 -7.87
CA CYS A 12 -22.44 -7.62 -7.34
C CYS A 12 -21.08 -7.17 -6.79
N ILE A 13 -20.85 -7.41 -5.49
CA ILE A 13 -19.58 -7.09 -4.81
C ILE A 13 -18.53 -8.19 -4.93
N ASN A 14 -18.84 -9.24 -5.71
CA ASN A 14 -17.94 -10.35 -5.95
C ASN A 14 -17.44 -11.04 -4.64
N CYS A 15 -18.32 -11.16 -3.64
CA CYS A 15 -17.99 -11.76 -2.34
C CYS A 15 -17.90 -13.29 -2.39
N GLY A 16 -18.52 -13.91 -3.40
CA GLY A 16 -18.52 -15.34 -3.63
C GLY A 16 -19.42 -16.19 -2.75
N VAL A 17 -20.12 -15.60 -1.79
CA VAL A 17 -21.02 -16.31 -0.87
C VAL A 17 -22.00 -17.24 -1.61
N CYS A 18 -22.51 -16.81 -2.77
CA CYS A 18 -23.43 -17.61 -3.57
C CYS A 18 -22.89 -18.99 -3.99
N MET A 19 -21.59 -19.12 -4.16
CA MET A 19 -20.96 -20.40 -4.51
C MET A 19 -20.82 -21.31 -3.30
N ASP A 20 -20.47 -20.73 -2.15
CA ASP A 20 -20.25 -21.48 -0.93
C ASP A 20 -21.56 -22.07 -0.38
N VAL A 21 -22.68 -21.35 -0.55
CA VAL A 21 -23.99 -21.79 -0.05
C VAL A 21 -24.75 -22.72 -1.00
N CYS A 22 -24.28 -22.88 -2.23
CA CYS A 22 -24.96 -23.74 -3.19
C CYS A 22 -24.78 -25.24 -2.84
N PRO A 23 -25.82 -25.95 -2.36
CA PRO A 23 -25.68 -27.32 -1.86
C PRO A 23 -25.39 -28.35 -2.96
N VAL A 24 -25.62 -27.96 -4.24
CA VAL A 24 -25.39 -28.83 -5.40
C VAL A 24 -24.24 -28.36 -6.26
N HIS A 25 -23.50 -27.36 -5.81
CA HIS A 25 -22.36 -26.76 -6.53
C HIS A 25 -22.70 -26.39 -7.99
N ALA A 26 -23.92 -25.89 -8.21
CA ALA A 26 -24.39 -25.50 -9.54
C ALA A 26 -23.88 -24.14 -10.00
N LEU A 27 -23.10 -23.45 -9.19
CA LEU A 27 -22.57 -22.11 -9.47
C LEU A 27 -21.06 -22.15 -9.61
N ASP A 28 -20.56 -21.30 -10.45
CA ASP A 28 -19.13 -21.04 -10.65
C ASP A 28 -18.91 -19.54 -10.85
N MET A 29 -17.66 -19.09 -10.85
CA MET A 29 -17.33 -17.69 -11.11
C MET A 29 -16.69 -17.54 -12.49
N THR A 30 -16.97 -16.46 -13.18
CA THR A 30 -16.30 -16.12 -14.45
C THR A 30 -15.69 -14.73 -14.36
N ARG A 31 -14.62 -14.53 -15.10
CA ARG A 31 -14.01 -13.21 -15.26
C ARG A 31 -14.69 -12.46 -16.38
N THR A 32 -14.91 -11.17 -16.17
CA THR A 32 -15.36 -10.25 -17.22
C THR A 32 -14.77 -8.88 -16.98
N LEU A 33 -14.66 -8.09 -18.03
CA LEU A 33 -14.23 -6.70 -17.92
C LEU A 33 -15.27 -5.88 -17.16
N SER A 34 -14.81 -4.90 -16.39
CA SER A 34 -15.72 -3.93 -15.78
C SER A 34 -16.48 -3.16 -16.87
N PRO A 35 -17.79 -2.87 -16.68
CA PRO A 35 -18.57 -2.06 -17.63
C PRO A 35 -17.94 -0.72 -17.99
N SER A 36 -17.16 -0.13 -17.10
CA SER A 36 -16.44 1.12 -17.36
C SER A 36 -15.30 0.99 -18.38
N ILE A 37 -14.83 -0.24 -18.66
CA ILE A 37 -13.80 -0.52 -19.68
C ILE A 37 -14.42 -0.87 -21.02
N GLU A 38 -15.60 -1.44 -21.02
CA GLU A 38 -16.31 -1.84 -22.25
C GLU A 38 -16.78 -0.62 -23.08
N SER A 39 -16.95 0.56 -22.47
CA SER A 39 -17.34 1.80 -23.14
C SER A 39 -16.22 2.62 -23.79
N GLY A 40 -14.97 2.20 -23.68
CA GLY A 40 -13.79 2.92 -24.14
C GLY A 40 -12.94 2.18 -25.15
N VAL A 41 -13.20 2.46 -26.42
CA VAL A 41 -12.26 2.33 -27.57
C VAL A 41 -11.17 1.25 -27.47
N GLY A 42 -11.37 0.19 -28.21
CA GLY A 42 -10.45 -0.71 -28.92
C GLY A 42 -8.95 -0.77 -28.52
N GLY A 43 -8.64 -1.15 -27.31
CA GLY A 43 -7.28 -1.51 -26.88
C GLY A 43 -7.34 -2.59 -25.82
N SER A 44 -6.55 -3.64 -25.95
CA SER A 44 -6.41 -4.65 -24.90
C SER A 44 -5.95 -3.96 -23.60
N PRO A 45 -6.60 -4.24 -22.46
CA PRO A 45 -6.19 -3.65 -21.18
C PRO A 45 -4.75 -4.07 -20.84
N THR A 46 -3.97 -3.15 -20.30
CA THR A 46 -2.60 -3.40 -19.86
C THR A 46 -2.58 -4.19 -18.55
N ARG A 47 -1.42 -4.73 -18.18
CA ARG A 47 -1.22 -5.47 -16.92
C ARG A 47 -1.67 -4.68 -15.68
N ASP A 48 -1.60 -3.34 -15.74
CA ASP A 48 -2.02 -2.43 -14.67
C ASP A 48 -3.56 -2.26 -14.59
N GLN A 49 -4.29 -2.75 -15.60
CA GLN A 49 -5.76 -2.76 -15.63
C GLN A 49 -6.36 -4.08 -15.12
N GLN A 50 -5.55 -5.06 -14.72
CA GLN A 50 -6.03 -6.30 -14.10
C GLN A 50 -6.94 -6.11 -12.87
N PRO A 51 -6.77 -5.07 -12.02
CA PRO A 51 -7.70 -4.81 -10.92
C PRO A 51 -9.15 -4.57 -11.36
N TRP A 52 -9.36 -4.21 -12.61
CA TRP A 52 -10.69 -3.95 -13.19
C TRP A 52 -11.40 -5.21 -13.71
N MET A 53 -10.71 -6.34 -13.70
CA MET A 53 -11.32 -7.64 -14.01
C MET A 53 -12.17 -8.08 -12.83
N MET A 54 -13.46 -8.18 -13.04
CA MET A 54 -14.40 -8.66 -12.04
C MET A 54 -14.78 -10.10 -12.32
N GLU A 55 -15.01 -10.86 -11.26
CA GLU A 55 -15.53 -12.22 -11.33
C GLU A 55 -17.01 -12.18 -10.95
N PHE A 56 -17.84 -12.90 -11.70
CA PHE A 56 -19.26 -12.97 -11.44
C PHE A 56 -19.73 -14.41 -11.36
N PRO A 57 -20.70 -14.73 -10.49
CA PRO A 57 -21.26 -16.07 -10.44
C PRO A 57 -22.04 -16.38 -11.71
N ILE A 58 -21.89 -17.60 -12.19
CA ILE A 58 -22.62 -18.17 -13.32
C ILE A 58 -23.14 -19.54 -12.94
N GLN A 59 -24.23 -19.94 -13.54
CA GLN A 59 -24.74 -21.30 -13.38
C GLN A 59 -23.92 -22.27 -14.22
N SER A 60 -23.20 -23.17 -13.57
CA SER A 60 -22.36 -24.21 -14.22
C SER A 60 -22.91 -25.63 -14.08
N GLY A 61 -24.02 -25.79 -13.36
CA GLY A 61 -24.67 -27.07 -13.14
C GLY A 61 -26.20 -26.93 -12.98
N GLU A 62 -26.89 -28.01 -12.64
CA GLU A 62 -28.32 -28.01 -12.42
C GLU A 62 -28.69 -27.34 -11.08
N CYS A 63 -29.36 -26.20 -11.15
CA CYS A 63 -29.88 -25.51 -9.98
C CYS A 63 -31.16 -26.19 -9.50
N ILE A 64 -31.26 -26.49 -8.19
CA ILE A 64 -32.42 -27.09 -7.56
C ILE A 64 -33.46 -26.09 -7.03
N GLY A 65 -33.18 -24.77 -7.20
CA GLY A 65 -34.09 -23.68 -6.78
C GLY A 65 -34.23 -23.55 -5.25
N CYS A 66 -33.20 -23.90 -4.50
CA CYS A 66 -33.20 -23.76 -3.04
C CYS A 66 -33.12 -22.32 -2.53
N GLU A 67 -32.83 -21.36 -3.43
CA GLU A 67 -32.75 -19.92 -3.17
C GLU A 67 -31.66 -19.50 -2.14
N LEU A 68 -30.85 -20.39 -1.61
CA LEU A 68 -29.83 -20.06 -0.62
C LEU A 68 -28.85 -19.00 -1.13
N CYS A 69 -28.39 -19.10 -2.39
CA CYS A 69 -27.51 -18.10 -2.98
C CYS A 69 -28.16 -16.71 -3.09
N SER A 70 -29.48 -16.65 -3.34
CA SER A 70 -30.25 -15.41 -3.39
C SER A 70 -30.44 -14.81 -2.00
N VAL A 71 -30.74 -15.65 -1.01
CA VAL A 71 -30.94 -15.24 0.39
C VAL A 71 -29.64 -14.77 1.02
N GLU A 72 -28.55 -15.48 0.76
CA GLU A 72 -27.25 -15.20 1.37
C GLU A 72 -26.43 -14.17 0.58
N CYS A 73 -26.90 -13.75 -0.60
CA CYS A 73 -26.22 -12.70 -1.36
C CYS A 73 -26.26 -11.36 -0.62
N PRO A 74 -25.12 -10.80 -0.20
CA PRO A 74 -25.09 -9.61 0.64
C PRO A 74 -25.63 -8.35 -0.05
N THR A 75 -25.67 -8.33 -1.38
CA THR A 75 -26.21 -7.22 -2.17
C THR A 75 -27.56 -7.54 -2.81
N ALA A 76 -28.11 -8.73 -2.56
CA ALA A 76 -29.41 -9.18 -3.08
C ALA A 76 -29.55 -9.07 -4.62
N VAL A 77 -28.44 -9.24 -5.33
CA VAL A 77 -28.40 -9.12 -6.81
C VAL A 77 -28.70 -10.42 -7.53
N ILE A 78 -28.89 -11.50 -6.80
CA ILE A 78 -29.17 -12.83 -7.36
C ILE A 78 -30.66 -13.09 -7.34
N GLN A 79 -31.20 -13.51 -8.47
CA GLN A 79 -32.59 -13.93 -8.62
C GLN A 79 -32.63 -15.37 -9.15
N ILE A 80 -33.49 -16.18 -8.57
CA ILE A 80 -33.74 -17.57 -8.99
C ILE A 80 -35.19 -17.64 -9.50
N THR A 81 -35.35 -17.99 -10.77
CA THR A 81 -36.64 -18.09 -11.43
C THR A 81 -36.93 -19.55 -11.83
N ALA A 82 -38.08 -20.09 -11.44
CA ALA A 82 -38.50 -21.41 -11.89
C ALA A 82 -38.91 -21.39 -13.36
N ILE A 83 -38.40 -22.32 -14.14
CA ILE A 83 -38.77 -22.52 -15.54
C ILE A 83 -39.83 -23.63 -15.60
N HIS A 84 -41.03 -23.26 -15.97
CA HIS A 84 -42.20 -24.18 -15.92
C HIS A 84 -42.60 -24.71 -17.30
N ALA A 85 -42.23 -24.05 -18.40
CA ALA A 85 -42.62 -24.45 -19.74
C ALA A 85 -41.51 -25.16 -20.51
N PRO A 86 -41.82 -26.18 -21.33
CA PRO A 86 -40.81 -26.83 -22.18
C PRO A 86 -40.10 -25.85 -23.15
N ALA A 87 -40.79 -24.81 -23.62
CA ALA A 87 -40.22 -23.78 -24.48
C ALA A 87 -39.18 -22.92 -23.73
N GLU A 88 -39.41 -22.62 -22.45
CA GLU A 88 -38.48 -21.89 -21.60
C GLU A 88 -37.24 -22.75 -21.26
N LEU A 89 -37.42 -24.05 -21.08
CA LEU A 89 -36.33 -25.00 -20.90
C LEU A 89 -35.46 -25.10 -22.17
N ALA A 90 -36.07 -25.12 -23.35
CA ALA A 90 -35.36 -25.13 -24.62
C ALA A 90 -34.60 -23.81 -24.87
N ALA A 91 -35.15 -22.68 -24.48
CA ALA A 91 -34.48 -21.39 -24.53
C ALA A 91 -33.32 -21.30 -23.54
N ALA A 92 -33.47 -21.89 -22.35
CA ALA A 92 -32.41 -21.94 -21.33
C ALA A 92 -31.24 -22.87 -21.73
N GLN A 93 -31.46 -23.77 -22.68
CA GLN A 93 -30.44 -24.66 -23.25
C GLN A 93 -29.93 -24.19 -24.62
N GLY A 94 -30.33 -23.01 -25.06
CA GLY A 94 -29.94 -22.44 -26.34
C GLY A 94 -28.45 -22.07 -26.45
N PRO A 95 -27.98 -21.74 -27.65
CA PRO A 95 -26.56 -21.41 -27.86
C PRO A 95 -26.16 -20.19 -27.02
N ILE A 96 -24.98 -20.28 -26.47
CA ILE A 96 -24.36 -19.25 -25.66
C ILE A 96 -24.32 -17.93 -26.42
N ARG A 97 -24.81 -16.91 -25.81
CA ARG A 97 -24.67 -15.54 -26.28
C ARG A 97 -23.56 -14.84 -25.50
N HIS A 98 -22.67 -14.20 -26.23
CA HIS A 98 -21.62 -13.40 -25.64
C HIS A 98 -22.19 -12.27 -24.79
N GLY A 99 -21.80 -12.18 -23.53
CA GLY A 99 -22.40 -11.31 -22.53
C GLY A 99 -22.49 -9.82 -22.90
N PRO A 100 -21.42 -9.15 -23.38
CA PRO A 100 -21.45 -7.71 -23.62
C PRO A 100 -22.22 -7.29 -24.87
N GLU A 101 -22.49 -8.18 -25.80
CA GLU A 101 -23.06 -7.85 -27.11
C GLU A 101 -24.59 -8.01 -27.20
N SER A 102 -25.25 -8.51 -26.17
CA SER A 102 -26.70 -8.67 -26.17
C SER A 102 -27.36 -7.57 -25.33
N GLU A 103 -28.45 -7.01 -25.83
CA GLU A 103 -29.29 -6.05 -25.11
C GLU A 103 -29.80 -6.58 -23.76
N THR A 104 -29.68 -7.91 -23.56
CA THR A 104 -30.07 -8.64 -22.36
C THR A 104 -28.87 -9.23 -21.63
N GLY A 105 -27.70 -8.66 -21.81
CA GLY A 105 -26.38 -9.23 -21.56
C GLY A 105 -26.14 -9.98 -20.24
N TRP A 106 -26.99 -9.81 -19.26
CA TRP A 106 -26.82 -10.43 -17.95
C TRP A 106 -27.80 -11.55 -17.65
N ALA A 107 -28.99 -11.52 -18.26
CA ALA A 107 -29.98 -12.56 -18.08
C ALA A 107 -29.57 -13.91 -18.69
N ALA A 108 -28.65 -13.89 -19.64
CA ALA A 108 -28.26 -15.08 -20.39
C ALA A 108 -27.20 -15.94 -19.71
N LEU A 109 -26.66 -15.56 -18.57
CA LEU A 109 -25.60 -16.34 -17.90
C LEU A 109 -26.08 -17.69 -17.38
N SER A 110 -27.36 -17.80 -17.05
CA SER A 110 -27.99 -19.07 -16.67
C SER A 110 -28.08 -20.08 -17.81
N GLU A 111 -27.92 -19.62 -19.06
CA GLU A 111 -27.98 -20.46 -20.25
C GLU A 111 -26.64 -21.16 -20.56
N TYR A 112 -25.56 -20.78 -19.88
CA TYR A 112 -24.26 -21.34 -20.13
C TYR A 112 -24.10 -22.72 -19.48
N THR A 113 -23.91 -23.74 -20.32
CA THR A 113 -23.43 -25.05 -19.86
C THR A 113 -21.93 -25.01 -19.63
N THR A 114 -21.43 -25.98 -18.89
CA THR A 114 -19.99 -26.14 -18.65
C THR A 114 -19.17 -26.22 -19.93
N GLU A 115 -19.74 -26.82 -20.98
CA GLU A 115 -19.07 -27.05 -22.26
C GLU A 115 -19.02 -25.76 -23.08
N SER A 116 -20.11 -25.05 -23.07
CA SER A 116 -20.19 -23.76 -23.73
C SER A 116 -19.34 -22.68 -23.08
N LEU A 117 -19.13 -22.75 -21.79
CA LEU A 117 -18.17 -21.85 -21.12
C LEU A 117 -16.71 -22.18 -21.47
N ARG A 118 -16.41 -23.42 -21.89
CA ARG A 118 -15.08 -23.77 -22.44
C ARG A 118 -14.84 -23.13 -23.81
N GLU A 119 -15.88 -23.01 -24.63
CA GLU A 119 -15.78 -22.40 -25.96
C GLU A 119 -15.76 -20.86 -25.93
N LEU A 120 -16.34 -20.24 -24.86
CA LEU A 120 -16.27 -18.79 -24.67
C LEU A 120 -14.87 -18.26 -24.36
N HIS A 121 -13.95 -19.14 -24.12
CA HIS A 121 -12.71 -18.75 -23.51
C HIS A 121 -11.48 -19.09 -24.35
N THR A 122 -11.34 -18.37 -25.39
CA THR A 122 -10.05 -17.76 -25.68
C THR A 122 -9.98 -16.47 -24.87
N ASP A 123 -9.75 -16.61 -23.57
CA ASP A 123 -9.39 -15.50 -22.71
C ASP A 123 -8.17 -14.83 -23.32
N PRO A 124 -8.20 -13.54 -23.68
CA PRO A 124 -7.01 -12.82 -24.13
C PRO A 124 -5.88 -12.83 -23.08
N TRP A 125 -6.14 -13.36 -21.89
CA TRP A 125 -5.24 -13.39 -20.74
C TRP A 125 -4.76 -14.78 -20.32
N GLY A 126 -5.14 -15.86 -21.02
CA GLY A 126 -4.73 -17.22 -20.72
C GLY A 126 -5.85 -18.24 -20.73
N ASP A 127 -5.48 -19.50 -20.65
CA ASP A 127 -6.37 -20.65 -20.74
C ASP A 127 -7.40 -20.69 -19.58
N LEU A 128 -8.61 -20.22 -19.85
CA LEU A 128 -9.72 -20.31 -18.89
C LEU A 128 -10.12 -21.76 -18.59
N ALA A 129 -9.85 -22.71 -19.47
CA ALA A 129 -10.07 -24.13 -19.20
C ALA A 129 -9.11 -24.63 -18.13
N GLY A 130 -7.84 -24.21 -18.14
CA GLY A 130 -6.88 -24.46 -17.06
C GLY A 130 -7.30 -23.76 -15.75
N TRP A 131 -7.74 -22.52 -15.85
CA TRP A 131 -8.27 -21.77 -14.72
C TRP A 131 -9.55 -22.42 -14.13
N ARG A 132 -10.47 -22.88 -14.96
CA ARG A 132 -11.68 -23.60 -14.51
C ARG A 132 -11.40 -24.99 -13.97
N ALA A 133 -10.45 -25.72 -14.55
CA ALA A 133 -10.03 -27.02 -14.03
C ALA A 133 -9.42 -26.86 -12.64
N ALA A 134 -8.58 -25.85 -12.45
CA ALA A 134 -8.06 -25.48 -11.14
C ALA A 134 -9.18 -25.09 -10.17
N ARG A 135 -10.21 -24.37 -10.61
CA ARG A 135 -11.36 -23.99 -9.76
C ARG A 135 -12.33 -25.13 -9.47
N ARG A 136 -12.53 -26.06 -10.41
CA ARG A 136 -13.44 -27.17 -10.19
C ARG A 136 -12.94 -28.23 -9.25
N GLN A 137 -11.64 -28.46 -9.28
CA GLN A 137 -11.05 -29.33 -8.29
C GLN A 137 -11.27 -28.77 -6.86
N GLU A 138 -11.59 -27.49 -6.79
CA GLU A 138 -11.32 -26.75 -5.60
C GLU A 138 -12.06 -25.44 -5.59
N SER A 139 -13.39 -25.44 -5.74
CA SER A 139 -14.21 -24.24 -5.80
C SER A 139 -13.54 -23.06 -5.08
N TRP A 140 -13.12 -22.01 -5.76
CA TRP A 140 -12.30 -20.94 -5.20
C TRP A 140 -10.78 -21.10 -5.26
N GLN A 141 -10.24 -22.20 -5.76
CA GLN A 141 -8.83 -22.44 -5.62
C GLN A 141 -7.97 -21.55 -6.51
N VAL A 142 -8.50 -20.84 -7.48
CA VAL A 142 -7.71 -19.77 -8.11
C VAL A 142 -7.38 -18.67 -7.09
N TRP A 143 -8.28 -18.36 -6.20
CA TRP A 143 -8.00 -17.53 -5.01
C TRP A 143 -7.16 -18.27 -3.96
N ARG A 144 -7.31 -19.56 -3.87
CA ARG A 144 -6.65 -20.45 -2.91
C ARG A 144 -5.26 -20.87 -3.36
N THR A 145 -5.05 -21.19 -4.65
CA THR A 145 -3.73 -21.57 -5.18
C THR A 145 -2.73 -20.42 -5.24
N TRP A 146 -3.20 -19.20 -5.28
CA TRP A 146 -2.34 -18.04 -5.03
C TRP A 146 -1.88 -17.95 -3.58
N ASN A 147 -2.56 -18.63 -2.69
CA ASN A 147 -2.43 -18.53 -1.25
C ASN A 147 -1.99 -19.83 -0.57
N THR A 148 -1.80 -20.91 -1.33
CA THR A 148 -1.28 -22.15 -0.77
C THR A 148 0.22 -22.24 -1.01
N ASP A 149 0.94 -22.57 0.03
CA ASP A 149 2.32 -23.01 0.04
C ASP A 149 2.54 -24.41 -0.56
N GLY A 150 1.57 -24.93 -1.31
CA GLY A 150 1.57 -26.28 -1.87
C GLY A 150 1.04 -27.36 -0.91
N GLU A 151 0.68 -27.02 0.33
CA GLU A 151 0.19 -27.97 1.34
C GLU A 151 -1.33 -27.90 1.60
N GLY A 152 -2.08 -27.20 0.74
CA GLY A 152 -3.55 -27.36 0.69
C GLY A 152 -4.36 -26.73 1.82
N THR A 153 -3.87 -25.68 2.46
CA THR A 153 -4.69 -24.89 3.39
C THR A 153 -5.53 -23.86 2.63
N ASP A 154 -6.76 -24.18 2.45
CA ASP A 154 -7.80 -23.42 1.75
C ASP A 154 -8.19 -22.12 2.47
N ARG A 155 -7.37 -21.07 2.38
CA ARG A 155 -7.68 -19.80 3.00
C ARG A 155 -7.94 -18.71 1.95
N LEU A 156 -9.12 -18.12 2.02
CA LEU A 156 -9.43 -16.86 1.33
C LEU A 156 -8.88 -15.68 2.14
N PHE A 157 -8.17 -14.82 1.47
CA PHE A 157 -7.75 -13.54 2.05
C PHE A 157 -8.63 -12.42 1.50
N ALA A 158 -8.98 -11.47 2.37
CA ALA A 158 -9.70 -10.29 1.94
C ALA A 158 -8.88 -9.48 0.94
N PRO A 159 -9.49 -8.85 -0.09
CA PRO A 159 -8.75 -8.04 -1.06
C PRO A 159 -7.91 -6.93 -0.42
N CYS A 160 -8.38 -6.34 0.68
CA CYS A 160 -7.62 -5.35 1.44
C CYS A 160 -6.36 -5.93 2.12
N GLN A 161 -6.39 -7.20 2.51
CA GLN A 161 -5.22 -7.91 3.05
C GLN A 161 -4.22 -8.25 1.93
N GLU A 162 -4.72 -8.75 0.80
CA GLU A 162 -3.91 -9.06 -0.39
C GLU A 162 -3.20 -7.83 -0.95
N ALA A 163 -3.88 -6.69 -1.01
CA ALA A 163 -3.30 -5.44 -1.49
C ALA A 163 -2.30 -4.80 -0.50
N CYS A 164 -2.29 -5.24 0.76
CA CYS A 164 -1.34 -4.75 1.75
C CYS A 164 0.02 -5.42 1.56
N PRO A 165 1.13 -4.68 1.31
CA PRO A 165 2.45 -5.28 1.15
C PRO A 165 2.88 -6.15 2.33
N VAL A 166 2.39 -5.83 3.54
CA VAL A 166 2.64 -6.55 4.79
C VAL A 166 1.60 -7.64 5.07
N GLY A 167 0.47 -7.62 4.33
CA GLY A 167 -0.63 -8.56 4.53
C GLY A 167 -1.36 -8.40 5.86
N THR A 168 -1.45 -7.17 6.39
CA THR A 168 -2.19 -6.90 7.63
C THR A 168 -3.65 -7.31 7.48
N ASP A 169 -4.17 -8.10 8.42
CA ASP A 169 -5.55 -8.57 8.43
C ASP A 169 -6.51 -7.41 8.77
N ALA A 170 -6.84 -6.62 7.74
CA ALA A 170 -7.63 -5.42 7.89
C ALA A 170 -9.07 -5.74 8.29
N GLY A 171 -9.67 -6.78 7.73
CA GLY A 171 -11.03 -7.19 8.04
C GLY A 171 -11.20 -7.46 9.53
N ARG A 172 -10.23 -8.14 10.13
CA ARG A 172 -10.27 -8.51 11.53
C ARG A 172 -10.07 -7.32 12.48
N TYR A 173 -9.04 -6.49 12.28
CA TYR A 173 -8.88 -5.37 13.21
C TYR A 173 -10.00 -4.32 13.06
N VAL A 174 -10.53 -4.12 11.85
CA VAL A 174 -11.70 -3.26 11.62
C VAL A 174 -12.90 -3.77 12.40
N ALA A 175 -13.19 -5.08 12.36
CA ALA A 175 -14.28 -5.66 13.13
C ALA A 175 -14.11 -5.45 14.65
N LEU A 176 -12.91 -5.69 15.16
CA LEU A 176 -12.58 -5.49 16.57
C LEU A 176 -12.76 -4.02 17.00
N VAL A 177 -12.44 -3.06 16.12
CA VAL A 177 -12.76 -1.64 16.37
C VAL A 177 -14.26 -1.43 16.47
N GLY A 178 -15.05 -2.04 15.58
CA GLY A 178 -16.52 -2.00 15.63
C GLY A 178 -17.10 -2.53 16.93
N GLU A 179 -16.46 -3.56 17.51
CA GLU A 179 -16.83 -4.20 18.77
C GLU A 179 -16.32 -3.43 20.01
N GLY A 180 -15.46 -2.41 19.83
CA GLY A 180 -14.84 -1.68 20.95
C GLY A 180 -13.64 -2.38 21.58
N ARG A 181 -13.10 -3.42 20.98
CA ARG A 181 -11.96 -4.24 21.42
C ARG A 181 -10.64 -3.69 20.87
N TYR A 182 -10.28 -2.48 21.27
CA TYR A 182 -9.20 -1.70 20.62
C TYR A 182 -7.81 -2.29 20.82
N ALA A 183 -7.51 -2.84 22.01
CA ALA A 183 -6.21 -3.48 22.28
C ALA A 183 -6.01 -4.73 21.40
N GLU A 184 -7.05 -5.52 21.20
CA GLU A 184 -7.00 -6.68 20.32
C GLU A 184 -6.92 -6.27 18.83
N ALA A 185 -7.62 -5.19 18.45
CA ALA A 185 -7.49 -4.61 17.11
C ALA A 185 -6.06 -4.17 16.83
N LEU A 186 -5.41 -3.49 17.79
CA LEU A 186 -4.00 -3.14 17.72
C LEU A 186 -3.11 -4.38 17.61
N GLY A 187 -3.40 -5.44 18.38
CA GLY A 187 -2.69 -6.71 18.32
C GLY A 187 -2.68 -7.31 16.91
N VAL A 188 -3.83 -7.32 16.25
CA VAL A 188 -3.95 -7.77 14.86
C VAL A 188 -3.19 -6.86 13.90
N ALA A 189 -3.31 -5.55 14.05
CA ALA A 189 -2.64 -4.58 13.18
C ALA A 189 -1.10 -4.66 13.31
N ALA A 190 -0.60 -4.97 14.52
CA ALA A 190 0.82 -5.03 14.85
C ALA A 190 1.45 -6.41 14.63
N GLU A 191 0.70 -7.45 14.33
CA GLU A 191 1.19 -8.83 14.28
C GLU A 191 2.39 -9.00 13.33
N TYR A 192 2.29 -8.43 12.14
CA TYR A 192 3.34 -8.45 11.12
C TYR A 192 3.91 -7.07 10.83
N ASN A 193 3.31 -6.02 11.36
CA ASN A 193 3.69 -4.63 11.13
C ASN A 193 4.11 -3.97 12.45
N PRO A 194 5.41 -3.75 12.70
CA PRO A 194 5.86 -3.13 13.95
C PRO A 194 5.50 -1.63 14.07
N PHE A 195 4.91 -1.03 13.02
CA PHE A 195 4.58 0.39 12.91
C PHE A 195 3.08 0.64 12.65
N PRO A 196 2.14 0.09 13.43
CA PRO A 196 0.71 0.33 13.20
C PRO A 196 0.30 1.80 13.38
N SER A 197 0.87 2.53 14.35
CA SER A 197 0.59 3.95 14.59
C SER A 197 1.13 4.84 13.48
N VAL A 198 2.38 4.60 13.06
CA VAL A 198 3.01 5.29 11.92
C VAL A 198 2.21 5.03 10.64
N CYS A 199 1.93 3.76 10.32
CA CYS A 199 1.16 3.40 9.13
C CYS A 199 -0.28 3.93 9.18
N GLY A 200 -0.88 4.08 10.36
CA GLY A 200 -2.17 4.71 10.53
C GLY A 200 -2.18 6.19 10.10
N ARG A 201 -1.02 6.85 10.14
CA ARG A 201 -0.86 8.28 9.80
C ARG A 201 -0.37 8.54 8.38
N VAL A 202 0.62 7.74 7.91
CA VAL A 202 1.36 8.09 6.68
C VAL A 202 1.34 7.02 5.59
N CYS A 203 0.64 5.89 5.80
CA CYS A 203 0.53 4.85 4.80
C CYS A 203 -0.23 5.35 3.55
N THR A 204 0.22 4.94 2.37
CA THR A 204 -0.47 5.20 1.10
C THR A 204 -1.79 4.44 0.97
N ALA A 205 -2.09 3.54 1.92
CA ALA A 205 -3.31 2.77 2.05
C ALA A 205 -3.75 2.00 0.78
N PRO A 206 -2.89 1.17 0.16
CA PRO A 206 -3.25 0.40 -1.04
C PRO A 206 -4.40 -0.59 -0.80
N CYS A 207 -4.71 -0.90 0.45
CA CYS A 207 -5.85 -1.70 0.87
C CYS A 207 -7.21 -1.03 0.63
N GLU A 208 -7.27 0.31 0.60
CA GLU A 208 -8.52 1.05 0.44
C GLU A 208 -9.07 0.99 -0.99
N PRO A 209 -8.29 1.26 -2.06
CA PRO A 209 -8.75 1.04 -3.43
C PRO A 209 -9.16 -0.42 -3.72
N ALA A 210 -8.56 -1.39 -3.04
CA ALA A 210 -8.91 -2.80 -3.18
C ALA A 210 -10.15 -3.22 -2.37
N CYS A 211 -10.70 -2.33 -1.54
CA CYS A 211 -11.83 -2.63 -0.69
C CYS A 211 -13.11 -2.80 -1.50
N ARG A 212 -13.75 -3.98 -1.41
CA ARG A 212 -15.00 -4.28 -2.11
C ARG A 212 -16.16 -3.37 -1.73
N ARG A 213 -16.14 -2.76 -0.55
CA ARG A 213 -17.16 -1.77 -0.15
C ARG A 213 -17.22 -0.61 -1.14
N GLY A 214 -16.09 -0.26 -1.76
CA GLY A 214 -16.00 0.79 -2.78
C GLY A 214 -16.86 0.54 -4.04
N VAL A 215 -17.34 -0.69 -4.26
CA VAL A 215 -18.28 -1.01 -5.34
C VAL A 215 -19.71 -0.56 -4.98
N MET A 216 -20.04 -0.48 -3.68
CA MET A 216 -21.38 -0.12 -3.20
C MET A 216 -21.52 1.40 -2.98
N ASP A 217 -20.56 1.95 -2.23
CA ASP A 217 -20.54 3.38 -1.87
C ASP A 217 -19.09 3.90 -1.87
N GLU A 218 -18.39 3.90 -0.75
CA GLU A 218 -16.99 4.30 -0.65
C GLU A 218 -16.19 3.22 0.10
N PRO A 219 -14.90 3.00 -0.25
CA PRO A 219 -14.03 2.10 0.50
C PRO A 219 -14.03 2.40 2.00
N ILE A 220 -13.86 1.39 2.82
CA ILE A 220 -13.65 1.56 4.26
C ILE A 220 -12.41 2.42 4.50
N ALA A 221 -12.46 3.34 5.46
CA ALA A 221 -11.33 4.15 5.89
C ALA A 221 -10.34 3.32 6.74
N ILE A 222 -9.71 2.33 6.08
CA ILE A 222 -8.91 1.28 6.73
C ILE A 222 -7.68 1.87 7.44
N ARG A 223 -7.03 2.85 6.82
CA ARG A 223 -5.87 3.54 7.41
C ARG A 223 -6.25 4.28 8.69
N GLU A 224 -7.33 5.03 8.65
CA GLU A 224 -7.81 5.79 9.81
C GLU A 224 -8.29 4.88 10.95
N LEU A 225 -8.92 3.76 10.63
CA LEU A 225 -9.29 2.75 11.64
C LEU A 225 -8.06 2.06 12.25
N LYS A 226 -6.98 1.87 11.47
CA LYS A 226 -5.70 1.41 12.02
C LYS A 226 -5.10 2.43 12.99
N ARG A 227 -5.11 3.72 12.61
CA ARG A 227 -4.70 4.80 13.49
C ARG A 227 -5.51 4.79 14.78
N PHE A 228 -6.84 4.74 14.66
CA PHE A 228 -7.73 4.69 15.80
C PHE A 228 -7.40 3.52 16.74
N ALA A 229 -7.23 2.30 16.18
CA ALA A 229 -6.85 1.14 16.97
C ALA A 229 -5.50 1.33 17.69
N ALA A 230 -4.53 1.98 17.05
CA ALA A 230 -3.23 2.26 17.64
C ALA A 230 -3.32 3.32 18.75
N ASP A 231 -4.04 4.40 18.51
CA ASP A 231 -4.14 5.52 19.46
C ASP A 231 -4.97 5.15 20.73
N HIS A 232 -5.92 4.20 20.62
CA HIS A 232 -6.83 3.83 21.72
C HIS A 232 -6.60 2.40 22.25
N GLY A 233 -5.76 1.61 21.61
CA GLY A 233 -5.53 0.21 21.96
C GLY A 233 -4.25 -0.02 22.78
N MET A 234 -3.40 1.00 22.97
CA MET A 234 -2.10 0.83 23.66
C MET A 234 -2.28 0.42 25.12
N GLU A 235 -3.32 0.94 25.79
CA GLU A 235 -3.69 0.47 27.12
C GLU A 235 -4.24 -0.96 27.01
N GLY A 236 -3.55 -1.92 27.62
CA GLY A 236 -3.90 -3.33 27.56
C GLY A 236 -3.28 -4.10 26.39
N TYR A 237 -2.52 -3.45 25.50
CA TYR A 237 -1.77 -4.17 24.48
C TYR A 237 -0.45 -4.72 25.06
N PRO A 238 -0.29 -6.04 25.19
CA PRO A 238 0.87 -6.61 25.87
C PRO A 238 2.16 -6.39 25.07
N THR A 239 3.27 -6.22 25.77
CA THR A 239 4.58 -6.35 25.15
C THR A 239 4.76 -7.78 24.68
N PRO A 240 5.20 -8.02 23.42
CA PRO A 240 5.46 -9.37 22.96
C PRO A 240 6.46 -10.07 23.90
N PRO A 241 6.24 -11.35 24.24
CA PRO A 241 7.20 -12.08 25.05
C PRO A 241 8.55 -12.19 24.32
N PRO A 242 9.66 -12.26 25.04
CA PRO A 242 10.96 -12.55 24.43
C PRO A 242 10.90 -13.91 23.71
N PRO A 243 11.78 -14.14 22.72
CA PRO A 243 11.79 -15.39 21.97
C PRO A 243 12.02 -16.58 22.91
N ALA A 244 11.28 -17.66 22.68
CA ALA A 244 11.36 -18.86 23.50
C ALA A 244 12.76 -19.55 23.43
N GLN A 245 13.46 -19.36 22.33
CA GLN A 245 14.81 -19.91 22.10
C GLN A 245 15.73 -18.83 21.55
N ARG A 246 16.90 -18.67 22.16
CA ARG A 246 17.97 -17.80 21.63
C ARG A 246 18.86 -18.62 20.70
N ARG A 247 19.25 -18.00 19.60
CA ARG A 247 20.19 -18.51 18.60
C ARG A 247 21.58 -17.87 18.85
N PRO A 248 22.67 -18.58 18.54
CA PRO A 248 24.02 -18.04 18.71
C PRO A 248 24.42 -17.02 17.65
N GLU A 249 23.75 -17.03 16.51
CA GLU A 249 24.05 -16.17 15.36
C GLU A 249 23.64 -14.72 15.64
N ARG A 250 24.48 -13.80 15.18
CA ARG A 250 24.28 -12.35 15.28
C ARG A 250 24.09 -11.74 13.90
N VAL A 251 23.15 -10.82 13.79
CA VAL A 251 22.84 -10.09 12.57
C VAL A 251 23.10 -8.60 12.78
N ALA A 252 23.88 -7.98 11.88
CA ALA A 252 24.02 -6.54 11.80
C ALA A 252 23.03 -5.95 10.79
N ILE A 253 22.35 -4.89 11.17
CA ILE A 253 21.44 -4.15 10.30
C ILE A 253 21.93 -2.72 10.17
N ILE A 254 22.18 -2.26 8.95
CA ILE A 254 22.67 -0.91 8.67
C ILE A 254 21.51 -0.03 8.22
N GLY A 255 21.11 0.88 9.09
CA GLY A 255 19.97 1.79 8.91
C GLY A 255 18.76 1.40 9.73
N SER A 256 18.27 2.35 10.51
CA SER A 256 17.10 2.23 11.38
C SER A 256 15.80 2.74 10.76
N GLY A 257 15.72 2.78 9.42
CA GLY A 257 14.49 3.08 8.68
C GLY A 257 13.45 1.95 8.81
N PRO A 258 12.28 2.08 8.14
CA PRO A 258 11.20 1.10 8.25
C PRO A 258 11.64 -0.32 7.87
N THR A 259 12.53 -0.46 6.89
CA THR A 259 13.07 -1.76 6.47
C THR A 259 13.94 -2.38 7.53
N GLY A 260 14.93 -1.62 8.04
CA GLY A 260 15.87 -2.13 9.05
C GLY A 260 15.18 -2.51 10.35
N LEU A 261 14.34 -1.64 10.88
CA LEU A 261 13.61 -1.90 12.13
C LEU A 261 12.58 -3.02 11.99
N SER A 262 11.93 -3.14 10.81
CA SER A 262 11.05 -4.29 10.56
C SER A 262 11.80 -5.61 10.48
N ALA A 263 12.98 -5.62 9.86
CA ALA A 263 13.84 -6.80 9.84
C ALA A 263 14.32 -7.14 11.26
N ALA A 264 14.75 -6.15 12.05
CA ALA A 264 15.15 -6.31 13.43
C ALA A 264 14.03 -6.94 14.27
N TYR A 265 12.81 -6.42 14.12
CA TYR A 265 11.63 -6.94 14.81
C TYR A 265 11.38 -8.43 14.52
N GLN A 266 11.49 -8.85 13.27
CA GLN A 266 11.26 -10.25 12.89
C GLN A 266 12.42 -11.16 13.36
N LEU A 267 13.67 -10.73 13.16
CA LEU A 267 14.87 -11.52 13.50
C LEU A 267 15.01 -11.72 15.00
N VAL A 268 14.79 -10.67 15.83
CA VAL A 268 14.84 -10.82 17.28
C VAL A 268 13.78 -11.77 17.80
N ARG A 269 12.57 -11.75 17.22
CA ARG A 269 11.47 -12.68 17.53
C ARG A 269 11.79 -14.12 17.11
N SER A 270 12.63 -14.30 16.09
CA SER A 270 13.16 -15.60 15.65
C SER A 270 14.35 -16.08 16.52
N GLY A 271 14.77 -15.30 17.53
CA GLY A 271 15.79 -15.66 18.50
C GLY A 271 17.21 -15.19 18.19
N TYR A 272 17.43 -14.48 17.10
CA TYR A 272 18.75 -13.95 16.73
C TYR A 272 19.18 -12.77 17.60
N GLY A 273 20.49 -12.63 17.82
CA GLY A 273 21.07 -11.39 18.33
C GLY A 273 21.10 -10.35 17.21
N VAL A 274 20.49 -9.19 17.44
CA VAL A 274 20.35 -8.15 16.40
C VAL A 274 20.90 -6.83 16.91
N THR A 275 21.81 -6.23 16.14
CA THR A 275 22.30 -4.86 16.36
C THR A 275 22.00 -4.01 15.15
N VAL A 276 21.36 -2.87 15.35
CA VAL A 276 21.04 -1.87 14.32
C VAL A 276 22.04 -0.72 14.43
N PHE A 277 22.74 -0.42 13.35
CA PHE A 277 23.66 0.71 13.22
C PHE A 277 22.99 1.84 12.46
N GLU A 278 22.94 3.03 13.03
CA GLU A 278 22.28 4.21 12.45
C GLU A 278 23.25 5.38 12.33
N ALA A 279 23.32 5.97 11.15
CA ALA A 279 24.22 7.10 10.86
C ALA A 279 23.79 8.40 11.55
N MET A 280 22.48 8.54 11.87
CA MET A 280 21.92 9.74 12.48
C MET A 280 21.92 9.63 14.02
N PRO A 281 21.77 10.78 14.71
CA PRO A 281 21.63 10.81 16.18
C PRO A 281 20.25 10.35 16.65
N VAL A 282 19.33 10.01 15.74
CA VAL A 282 17.98 9.53 16.03
C VAL A 282 17.65 8.33 15.15
N ALA A 283 16.91 7.37 15.69
CA ALA A 283 16.41 6.24 14.93
C ALA A 283 15.12 6.57 14.16
N GLY A 284 14.82 5.76 13.15
CA GLY A 284 13.57 5.87 12.38
C GLY A 284 13.75 6.23 10.90
N GLY A 285 14.99 6.55 10.47
CA GLY A 285 15.26 6.91 9.08
C GLY A 285 14.36 8.05 8.59
N MET A 286 13.83 7.95 7.36
CA MET A 286 12.97 9.00 6.79
C MET A 286 11.68 9.25 7.58
N MET A 287 11.20 8.31 8.39
CA MET A 287 10.07 8.55 9.31
C MET A 287 10.44 9.59 10.39
N ALA A 288 11.70 9.61 10.83
CA ALA A 288 12.19 10.56 11.82
C ALA A 288 12.63 11.89 11.21
N ILE A 289 13.41 11.85 10.11
CA ILE A 289 14.08 13.04 9.57
C ILE A 289 13.42 13.62 8.32
N GLY A 290 12.57 12.87 7.62
CA GLY A 290 11.90 13.30 6.39
C GLY A 290 10.46 13.75 6.60
N ILE A 291 9.65 12.92 7.27
CA ILE A 291 8.23 13.20 7.50
C ILE A 291 8.09 14.26 8.61
N PRO A 292 7.40 15.38 8.37
CA PRO A 292 7.26 16.44 9.38
C PRO A 292 6.43 16.01 10.60
N GLU A 293 6.71 16.66 11.74
CA GLU A 293 6.05 16.43 13.04
C GLU A 293 4.52 16.54 12.94
N TYR A 294 4.00 17.52 12.22
CA TYR A 294 2.56 17.73 12.04
C TYR A 294 1.83 16.63 11.24
N ARG A 295 2.57 15.71 10.60
CA ARG A 295 2.05 14.50 9.94
C ARG A 295 2.32 13.24 10.74
N LEU A 296 3.45 13.19 11.39
CA LEU A 296 3.90 12.05 12.18
C LEU A 296 4.64 12.55 13.42
N SER A 297 3.95 12.51 14.55
CA SER A 297 4.53 12.87 15.84
C SER A 297 5.76 12.00 16.14
N LYS A 298 6.88 12.64 16.50
CA LYS A 298 8.12 11.93 16.85
C LYS A 298 7.96 11.13 18.13
N GLN A 299 7.05 11.51 19.00
CA GLN A 299 6.71 10.73 20.20
C GLN A 299 6.04 9.42 19.82
N VAL A 300 5.09 9.46 18.88
CA VAL A 300 4.42 8.25 18.36
C VAL A 300 5.42 7.32 17.70
N LEU A 301 6.30 7.86 16.85
CA LEU A 301 7.35 7.08 16.20
C LEU A 301 8.30 6.45 17.22
N GLN A 302 8.76 7.24 18.20
CA GLN A 302 9.70 6.77 19.23
C GLN A 302 9.09 5.65 20.07
N ALA A 303 7.81 5.77 20.44
CA ALA A 303 7.13 4.72 21.20
C ALA A 303 7.10 3.37 20.45
N GLU A 304 6.92 3.36 19.13
CA GLU A 304 6.96 2.13 18.33
C GLU A 304 8.41 1.60 18.19
N ILE A 305 9.40 2.49 18.06
CA ILE A 305 10.82 2.10 18.05
C ILE A 305 11.22 1.49 19.40
N ASP A 306 10.88 2.14 20.52
CA ASP A 306 11.19 1.66 21.88
C ASP A 306 10.60 0.27 22.11
N ARG A 307 9.41 0.02 21.57
CA ARG A 307 8.78 -1.30 21.62
C ARG A 307 9.59 -2.36 20.87
N ILE A 308 10.15 -2.04 19.71
CA ILE A 308 11.04 -2.94 18.96
C ILE A 308 12.32 -3.19 19.77
N LEU A 309 12.93 -2.14 20.33
CA LEU A 309 14.16 -2.24 21.13
C LEU A 309 13.94 -3.05 22.41
N SER A 310 12.77 -2.96 23.03
CA SER A 310 12.43 -3.71 24.25
C SER A 310 12.44 -5.23 24.06
N LEU A 311 12.41 -5.72 22.80
CA LEU A 311 12.57 -7.15 22.48
C LEU A 311 14.03 -7.63 22.58
N GLY A 312 14.98 -6.74 22.82
CA GLY A 312 16.40 -7.04 22.91
C GLY A 312 17.21 -6.69 21.66
N VAL A 313 16.68 -5.81 20.81
CA VAL A 313 17.45 -5.22 19.70
C VAL A 313 18.40 -4.17 20.25
N GLU A 314 19.69 -4.30 19.92
CA GLU A 314 20.71 -3.28 20.22
C GLU A 314 20.68 -2.18 19.15
N LEU A 315 20.88 -0.92 19.55
CA LEU A 315 20.89 0.23 18.66
C LEU A 315 22.15 1.08 18.88
N GLU A 316 22.94 1.25 17.81
CA GLU A 316 24.12 2.09 17.79
C GLU A 316 23.90 3.29 16.86
N LEU A 317 23.69 4.46 17.47
CA LEU A 317 23.50 5.73 16.76
C LEU A 317 24.85 6.35 16.37
N ASN A 318 24.82 7.31 15.43
CA ASN A 318 25.99 8.03 14.93
C ASN A 318 27.06 7.12 14.32
N THR A 319 26.67 5.98 13.78
CA THR A 319 27.55 4.97 13.20
C THR A 319 27.18 4.69 11.76
N ALA A 320 27.90 5.33 10.83
CA ALA A 320 27.67 5.24 9.41
C ALA A 320 28.54 4.18 8.74
N LEU A 321 27.93 3.34 7.90
CA LEU A 321 28.66 2.42 7.03
C LEU A 321 29.52 3.21 6.04
N GLY A 322 30.76 2.78 5.84
CA GLY A 322 31.74 3.41 4.95
C GLY A 322 32.55 4.52 5.61
N ARG A 323 32.03 5.17 6.66
CA ARG A 323 32.72 6.22 7.41
C ARG A 323 33.25 5.73 8.76
N ASP A 324 32.37 5.17 9.58
CA ASP A 324 32.67 4.80 10.98
C ASP A 324 32.87 3.29 11.14
N ILE A 325 32.25 2.50 10.30
CA ILE A 325 32.33 1.05 10.28
C ILE A 325 32.28 0.50 8.84
N SER A 326 32.98 -0.59 8.60
CA SER A 326 32.97 -1.31 7.32
C SER A 326 32.29 -2.66 7.43
N LEU A 327 31.92 -3.29 6.28
CA LEU A 327 31.40 -4.66 6.26
C LEU A 327 32.39 -5.67 6.85
N ASP A 328 33.69 -5.45 6.65
CA ASP A 328 34.73 -6.33 7.18
C ASP A 328 34.89 -6.17 8.71
N ASP A 329 34.68 -4.95 9.24
CA ASP A 329 34.64 -4.74 10.68
C ASP A 329 33.52 -5.53 11.34
N LEU A 330 32.32 -5.48 10.76
CA LEU A 330 31.15 -6.22 11.23
C LEU A 330 31.40 -7.74 11.23
N LYS A 331 31.99 -8.26 10.17
CA LYS A 331 32.38 -9.69 10.11
C LYS A 331 33.39 -10.05 11.17
N ARG A 332 34.42 -9.21 11.41
CA ARG A 332 35.40 -9.41 12.47
C ARG A 332 34.80 -9.33 13.88
N GLN A 333 33.73 -8.54 14.06
CA GLN A 333 32.96 -8.48 15.30
C GLN A 333 32.04 -9.69 15.50
N GLY A 334 32.03 -10.63 14.56
CA GLY A 334 31.29 -11.88 14.66
C GLY A 334 29.83 -11.81 14.21
N TYR A 335 29.44 -10.86 13.37
CA TYR A 335 28.15 -10.89 12.71
C TYR A 335 28.18 -11.85 11.51
N GLN A 336 27.32 -12.86 11.55
CA GLN A 336 27.24 -13.89 10.52
C GLN A 336 26.41 -13.45 9.29
N SER A 337 25.55 -12.46 9.46
CA SER A 337 24.80 -11.85 8.37
C SER A 337 24.69 -10.34 8.56
N ILE A 338 24.64 -9.61 7.43
CA ILE A 338 24.55 -8.15 7.40
C ILE A 338 23.41 -7.76 6.46
N LEU A 339 22.52 -6.88 6.91
CA LEU A 339 21.48 -6.25 6.08
C LEU A 339 21.83 -4.78 5.85
N ILE A 340 21.98 -4.37 4.60
CA ILE A 340 22.12 -2.97 4.21
C ILE A 340 20.70 -2.42 3.93
N ALA A 341 20.23 -1.48 4.77
CA ALA A 341 18.91 -0.85 4.71
C ALA A 341 19.01 0.67 4.89
N THR A 342 20.04 1.29 4.28
CA THR A 342 20.41 2.71 4.42
C THR A 342 19.43 3.66 3.73
N GLY A 343 18.52 3.14 2.91
CA GLY A 343 17.53 3.92 2.20
C GLY A 343 18.11 4.69 0.99
N ALA A 344 17.38 5.72 0.54
CA ALA A 344 17.76 6.65 -0.52
C ALA A 344 17.80 8.07 0.09
N THR A 345 18.98 8.53 0.43
CA THR A 345 19.18 9.78 1.22
C THR A 345 19.75 10.94 0.42
N MET A 346 20.22 10.67 -0.80
CA MET A 346 20.79 11.68 -1.68
C MET A 346 19.71 12.31 -2.56
N SER A 347 19.51 13.62 -2.42
CA SER A 347 18.59 14.33 -3.32
C SER A 347 19.13 14.41 -4.73
N GLN A 348 18.25 14.21 -5.71
CA GLN A 348 18.57 14.40 -7.13
C GLN A 348 18.69 15.90 -7.43
N PRO A 349 19.79 16.35 -8.09
CA PRO A 349 19.95 17.74 -8.50
C PRO A 349 19.00 18.09 -9.66
N LEU A 350 18.65 19.37 -9.78
CA LEU A 350 17.90 19.88 -10.93
C LEU A 350 18.72 19.84 -12.23
N GLY A 351 20.03 20.00 -12.10
CA GLY A 351 20.96 20.07 -13.23
C GLY A 351 20.86 21.39 -14.01
N VAL A 352 20.48 22.46 -13.33
CA VAL A 352 20.38 23.81 -13.96
C VAL A 352 21.47 24.76 -13.44
N ALA A 353 21.82 25.75 -14.24
CA ALA A 353 22.78 26.75 -13.81
C ALA A 353 22.30 27.52 -12.57
N GLY A 354 23.20 27.78 -11.62
CA GLY A 354 22.93 28.51 -10.38
C GLY A 354 22.27 27.65 -9.28
N GLU A 355 22.21 26.35 -9.44
CA GLU A 355 21.70 25.45 -8.40
C GLU A 355 22.54 25.44 -7.12
N ASP A 356 23.78 25.85 -7.20
CA ASP A 356 24.73 25.98 -6.10
C ASP A 356 24.62 27.30 -5.31
N LEU A 357 23.74 28.21 -5.72
CA LEU A 357 23.54 29.48 -5.03
C LEU A 357 22.94 29.29 -3.64
N HIS A 358 23.34 30.13 -2.70
CA HIS A 358 22.72 30.18 -1.37
C HIS A 358 21.22 30.48 -1.49
N GLY A 359 20.40 29.74 -0.78
CA GLY A 359 18.95 29.78 -0.88
C GLY A 359 18.36 28.63 -1.71
N VAL A 360 19.18 27.85 -2.42
CA VAL A 360 18.77 26.59 -3.04
C VAL A 360 19.03 25.46 -2.06
N TRP A 361 18.00 24.67 -1.83
CA TRP A 361 18.00 23.59 -0.82
C TRP A 361 17.58 22.26 -1.43
N PRO A 362 18.34 21.19 -1.23
CA PRO A 362 17.75 19.86 -1.31
C PRO A 362 16.59 19.73 -0.30
N ALA A 363 15.42 19.34 -0.75
CA ALA A 363 14.23 19.29 0.12
C ALA A 363 14.42 18.34 1.31
N THR A 364 15.08 17.21 1.09
CA THR A 364 15.39 16.24 2.17
C THR A 364 16.33 16.82 3.21
N LEU A 365 17.32 17.63 2.82
CA LEU A 365 18.20 18.32 3.76
C LEU A 365 17.44 19.37 4.59
N PHE A 366 16.58 20.15 3.95
CA PHE A 366 15.73 21.11 4.65
C PHE A 366 14.83 20.42 5.67
N LEU A 367 14.10 19.37 5.25
CA LEU A 367 13.22 18.59 6.13
C LEU A 367 14.00 17.95 7.28
N LYS A 368 15.18 17.38 7.00
CA LYS A 368 16.07 16.80 8.02
C LYS A 368 16.42 17.82 9.10
N ARG A 369 16.85 19.02 8.71
CA ARG A 369 17.23 20.08 9.67
C ARG A 369 16.05 20.51 10.53
N VAL A 370 14.89 20.73 9.92
CA VAL A 370 13.65 21.08 10.63
C VAL A 370 13.26 19.96 11.62
N ASN A 371 13.26 18.70 11.17
CA ASN A 371 12.82 17.57 12.00
C ASN A 371 13.83 17.20 13.11
N LEU A 372 15.10 17.56 12.96
CA LEU A 372 16.10 17.45 14.03
C LEU A 372 16.07 18.62 15.02
N GLY A 373 15.09 19.54 14.88
CA GLY A 373 14.88 20.64 15.81
C GLY A 373 15.81 21.85 15.57
N GLU A 374 16.48 21.91 14.41
CA GLU A 374 17.24 23.11 14.06
C GLU A 374 16.27 24.29 13.82
N ASN A 375 16.64 25.45 14.33
CA ASN A 375 15.83 26.67 14.15
C ASN A 375 16.00 27.23 12.72
N VAL A 376 15.42 26.55 11.74
CA VAL A 376 15.41 27.01 10.35
C VAL A 376 14.34 28.08 10.19
N THR A 377 14.76 29.29 9.85
CA THR A 377 13.86 30.42 9.55
C THR A 377 14.02 30.83 8.10
N LEU A 378 12.93 30.85 7.36
CA LEU A 378 12.90 31.31 5.98
C LEU A 378 12.34 32.73 5.90
N THR A 379 12.86 33.51 4.97
CA THR A 379 12.37 34.87 4.67
C THR A 379 12.07 35.00 3.18
N GLY A 380 11.04 35.77 2.84
CA GLY A 380 10.65 35.99 1.44
C GLY A 380 9.90 34.78 0.82
N ASP A 381 9.74 34.87 -0.48
CA ASP A 381 9.01 33.86 -1.25
C ASP A 381 9.84 32.61 -1.45
N THR A 382 9.19 31.47 -1.36
CA THR A 382 9.81 30.16 -1.49
C THR A 382 9.16 29.37 -2.64
N LEU A 383 9.98 28.81 -3.51
CA LEU A 383 9.58 27.88 -4.55
C LEU A 383 9.95 26.46 -4.14
N VAL A 384 9.11 25.51 -4.51
CA VAL A 384 9.37 24.07 -4.33
C VAL A 384 9.19 23.39 -5.67
N VAL A 385 10.18 22.61 -6.10
CA VAL A 385 10.12 21.88 -7.37
C VAL A 385 9.88 20.42 -7.11
N GLY A 386 8.77 19.91 -7.61
CA GLY A 386 8.40 18.50 -7.48
C GLY A 386 6.91 18.29 -7.24
N GLY A 387 6.45 17.07 -7.38
CA GLY A 387 5.03 16.71 -7.21
C GLY A 387 4.80 15.54 -6.26
N GLY A 388 5.84 15.05 -5.59
CA GLY A 388 5.75 13.94 -4.61
C GLY A 388 5.43 14.40 -3.19
N SER A 389 5.24 13.46 -2.28
CA SER A 389 5.01 13.72 -0.85
C SER A 389 6.12 14.57 -0.23
N THR A 390 7.40 14.35 -0.62
CA THR A 390 8.54 15.16 -0.19
C THR A 390 8.37 16.64 -0.57
N ALA A 391 7.83 16.92 -1.76
CA ALA A 391 7.56 18.30 -2.19
C ALA A 391 6.43 18.94 -1.37
N MET A 392 5.36 18.18 -1.08
CA MET A 392 4.27 18.67 -0.23
C MET A 392 4.75 18.93 1.19
N ASP A 393 5.54 18.03 1.75
CA ASP A 393 6.13 18.18 3.08
C ASP A 393 7.09 19.36 3.16
N ALA A 394 7.96 19.54 2.17
CA ALA A 394 8.86 20.68 2.09
C ALA A 394 8.10 22.01 1.97
N ALA A 395 7.08 22.07 1.13
CA ALA A 395 6.27 23.27 0.92
C ALA A 395 5.53 23.68 2.21
N ARG A 396 4.88 22.73 2.88
CA ARG A 396 4.14 22.96 4.12
C ARG A 396 5.07 23.30 5.28
N SER A 397 6.24 22.67 5.34
CA SER A 397 7.28 23.01 6.33
C SER A 397 7.90 24.38 6.08
N ALA A 398 8.11 24.77 4.81
CA ALA A 398 8.60 26.11 4.46
C ALA A 398 7.61 27.21 4.88
N TRP A 399 6.32 26.99 4.68
CA TRP A 399 5.28 27.90 5.15
C TRP A 399 5.35 28.09 6.68
N ARG A 400 5.52 26.99 7.44
CA ARG A 400 5.68 27.02 8.92
C ARG A 400 7.01 27.62 9.35
N ALA A 401 8.05 27.50 8.52
CA ALA A 401 9.37 28.09 8.79
C ALA A 401 9.43 29.61 8.54
N GLY A 402 8.33 30.24 8.09
CA GLY A 402 8.21 31.69 7.97
C GLY A 402 8.30 32.24 6.55
N ALA A 403 8.27 31.39 5.51
CA ALA A 403 8.20 31.84 4.13
C ALA A 403 7.00 32.78 3.93
N SER A 404 7.20 33.89 3.20
CA SER A 404 6.15 34.90 2.94
C SER A 404 5.03 34.32 2.08
N SER A 405 5.41 33.61 1.03
CA SER A 405 4.54 32.78 0.20
C SER A 405 5.25 31.50 -0.19
N VAL A 406 4.50 30.45 -0.51
CA VAL A 406 5.04 29.19 -1.00
C VAL A 406 4.32 28.79 -2.28
N ARG A 407 5.10 28.45 -3.31
CA ARG A 407 4.61 27.98 -4.60
C ARG A 407 5.31 26.70 -5.00
N VAL A 408 4.53 25.68 -5.37
CA VAL A 408 5.03 24.40 -5.88
C VAL A 408 5.00 24.42 -7.40
N LEU A 409 6.13 24.19 -8.03
CA LEU A 409 6.29 24.10 -9.48
C LEU A 409 6.33 22.61 -9.88
N TYR A 410 5.44 22.22 -10.77
CA TYR A 410 5.40 20.85 -11.25
C TYR A 410 5.31 20.78 -12.76
N ARG A 411 6.23 20.03 -13.40
CA ARG A 411 6.35 19.99 -14.87
C ARG A 411 5.19 19.28 -15.59
N ARG A 412 4.37 18.48 -14.88
CA ARG A 412 3.18 17.80 -15.42
C ARG A 412 1.91 18.43 -14.86
N THR A 413 0.75 17.78 -15.11
CA THR A 413 -0.52 18.26 -14.57
C THR A 413 -0.65 17.92 -13.09
N LYS A 414 -1.60 18.54 -12.41
CA LYS A 414 -1.88 18.28 -10.99
C LYS A 414 -2.32 16.83 -10.76
N GLU A 415 -3.05 16.25 -11.69
CA GLU A 415 -3.52 14.87 -11.66
C GLU A 415 -2.36 13.85 -11.79
N ASP A 416 -1.24 14.26 -12.42
CA ASP A 416 -0.05 13.43 -12.56
C ASP A 416 0.87 13.48 -11.31
N MET A 417 0.52 14.26 -10.29
CA MET A 417 1.33 14.38 -9.08
C MET A 417 1.29 13.06 -8.30
N PRO A 418 2.47 12.49 -7.96
CA PRO A 418 2.52 11.24 -7.20
C PRO A 418 2.19 11.39 -5.71
N ALA A 419 2.12 12.62 -5.18
CA ALA A 419 1.66 12.89 -3.82
C ALA A 419 0.19 12.45 -3.64
N GLN A 420 -0.17 12.04 -2.44
CA GLN A 420 -1.55 11.68 -2.14
C GLN A 420 -2.47 12.91 -2.29
N HIS A 421 -3.68 12.71 -2.81
CA HIS A 421 -4.64 13.80 -3.00
C HIS A 421 -4.93 14.57 -1.70
N GLU A 422 -4.88 13.90 -0.55
CA GLU A 422 -5.07 14.52 0.75
C GLU A 422 -3.92 15.48 1.11
N GLU A 423 -2.69 15.12 0.76
CA GLU A 423 -1.49 15.98 0.98
C GLU A 423 -1.56 17.23 0.11
N ILE A 424 -1.95 17.07 -1.16
CA ILE A 424 -2.15 18.18 -2.11
C ILE A 424 -3.23 19.13 -1.59
N ARG A 425 -4.39 18.59 -1.20
CA ARG A 425 -5.49 19.40 -0.63
C ARG A 425 -5.09 20.08 0.69
N ALA A 426 -4.28 19.42 1.51
CA ALA A 426 -3.80 20.01 2.75
C ALA A 426 -2.86 21.20 2.47
N ALA A 427 -1.95 21.08 1.50
CA ALA A 427 -1.09 22.18 1.07
C ALA A 427 -1.91 23.37 0.56
N GLU A 428 -2.92 23.12 -0.29
CA GLU A 428 -3.80 24.18 -0.81
C GLU A 428 -4.61 24.88 0.29
N ARG A 429 -5.11 24.14 1.29
CA ARG A 429 -5.80 24.74 2.46
C ARG A 429 -4.89 25.64 3.30
N GLU A 430 -3.61 25.34 3.32
CA GLU A 430 -2.59 26.17 3.98
C GLU A 430 -2.17 27.39 3.12
N GLY A 431 -2.79 27.60 1.95
CA GLY A 431 -2.53 28.73 1.05
C GLY A 431 -1.32 28.54 0.14
N ILE A 432 -0.82 27.32 0.02
CA ILE A 432 0.25 26.99 -0.91
C ILE A 432 -0.31 26.90 -2.33
N VAL A 433 0.30 27.61 -3.25
CA VAL A 433 -0.10 27.62 -4.67
C VAL A 433 0.60 26.52 -5.42
N ILE A 434 -0.16 25.65 -6.10
CA ILE A 434 0.39 24.63 -6.99
C ILE A 434 0.31 25.14 -8.42
N GLU A 435 1.45 25.25 -9.08
CA GLU A 435 1.58 25.71 -10.47
C GLU A 435 2.04 24.53 -11.35
N PRO A 436 1.10 23.86 -12.04
CA PRO A 436 1.41 22.76 -12.93
C PRO A 436 1.95 23.26 -14.28
N LEU A 437 2.57 22.35 -15.03
CA LEU A 437 3.13 22.59 -16.35
C LEU A 437 4.21 23.69 -16.37
N VAL A 438 4.99 23.77 -15.29
CA VAL A 438 6.11 24.70 -15.13
C VAL A 438 7.30 23.96 -14.54
N ALA A 439 8.49 24.25 -15.07
CA ALA A 439 9.76 23.80 -14.50
C ALA A 439 10.84 24.88 -14.54
N PRO A 440 11.77 24.91 -13.57
CA PRO A 440 12.95 25.76 -13.60
C PRO A 440 13.91 25.37 -14.74
N VAL A 441 14.56 26.36 -15.33
CA VAL A 441 15.62 26.16 -16.33
C VAL A 441 16.94 26.86 -15.92
N GLU A 442 16.87 27.79 -14.97
CA GLU A 442 18.05 28.47 -14.43
C GLU A 442 17.69 29.16 -13.10
N VAL A 443 18.63 29.18 -12.17
CA VAL A 443 18.55 29.97 -10.93
C VAL A 443 19.44 31.19 -11.07
N LEU A 444 18.85 32.36 -10.87
CA LEU A 444 19.54 33.65 -10.99
C LEU A 444 19.85 34.21 -9.61
N GLY A 445 21.02 34.80 -9.44
CA GLY A 445 21.43 35.33 -8.15
C GLY A 445 22.32 36.57 -8.23
N ARG A 446 22.51 37.17 -7.05
CA ARG A 446 23.46 38.29 -6.86
C ARG A 446 24.27 38.03 -5.59
N GLN A 447 25.58 38.30 -5.66
CA GLN A 447 26.48 38.11 -4.52
C GLN A 447 26.41 36.71 -3.87
N GLY A 448 26.30 35.67 -4.71
CA GLY A 448 26.25 34.27 -4.24
C GLY A 448 24.91 33.81 -3.68
N SER A 449 23.88 34.67 -3.66
CA SER A 449 22.54 34.31 -3.16
C SER A 449 21.52 34.38 -4.29
N MET A 450 20.58 33.41 -4.32
CA MET A 450 19.51 33.40 -5.31
C MET A 450 18.55 34.57 -5.11
N THR A 451 18.01 35.09 -6.19
CA THR A 451 17.02 36.18 -6.19
C THR A 451 15.82 35.90 -7.07
N GLU A 452 15.99 35.08 -8.08
CA GLU A 452 14.95 34.76 -9.07
C GLU A 452 15.20 33.36 -9.65
N VAL A 453 14.16 32.74 -10.17
CA VAL A 453 14.22 31.48 -10.91
C VAL A 453 13.62 31.70 -12.29
N ARG A 454 14.39 31.43 -13.35
CA ARG A 454 13.88 31.38 -14.72
C ARG A 454 13.20 30.06 -14.93
N CYS A 455 11.92 30.10 -15.33
CA CYS A 455 11.08 28.97 -15.57
C CYS A 455 10.63 28.90 -17.02
N GLU A 456 10.21 27.73 -17.45
CA GLU A 456 9.62 27.49 -18.76
C GLU A 456 8.29 26.76 -18.59
N ARG A 457 7.32 27.06 -19.47
CA ARG A 457 6.04 26.37 -19.50
C ARG A 457 6.13 25.10 -20.29
N PHE A 458 5.29 24.13 -19.92
CA PHE A 458 5.18 22.82 -20.57
C PHE A 458 3.79 22.63 -21.17
N ALA A 459 3.70 21.84 -22.24
CA ALA A 459 2.45 21.41 -22.84
C ALA A 459 2.37 19.88 -22.88
N ILE A 460 1.16 19.35 -22.80
CA ILE A 460 0.91 17.91 -22.93
C ILE A 460 1.10 17.52 -24.40
N VAL A 461 1.95 16.53 -24.65
CA VAL A 461 2.26 16.02 -25.99
C VAL A 461 1.83 14.55 -26.19
N GLY A 462 1.20 13.94 -25.20
CA GLY A 462 0.73 12.56 -25.27
C GLY A 462 0.64 11.89 -23.90
N LYS A 463 0.57 10.56 -23.90
CA LYS A 463 0.61 9.71 -22.71
C LYS A 463 1.91 8.91 -22.68
N GLY A 464 2.50 8.75 -21.51
CA GLY A 464 3.63 7.83 -21.27
C GLY A 464 3.18 6.39 -21.12
N ALA A 465 4.12 5.45 -21.16
CA ALA A 465 3.86 4.05 -20.87
C ALA A 465 3.38 3.81 -19.42
N ASP A 466 3.69 4.74 -18.52
CA ASP A 466 3.28 4.77 -17.12
C ASP A 466 1.87 5.39 -16.91
N GLY A 467 1.13 5.65 -17.99
CA GLY A 467 -0.21 6.26 -17.97
C GLY A 467 -0.23 7.76 -17.69
N ARG A 468 0.88 8.38 -17.24
CA ARG A 468 0.98 9.81 -16.96
C ARG A 468 1.13 10.63 -18.23
N ASN A 469 0.77 11.93 -18.15
CA ASN A 469 0.93 12.84 -19.27
C ASN A 469 2.42 13.03 -19.63
N LYS A 470 2.73 12.80 -20.92
CA LYS A 470 4.02 13.17 -21.51
C LYS A 470 3.99 14.66 -21.82
N VAL A 471 5.01 15.38 -21.38
CA VAL A 471 5.07 16.84 -21.54
C VAL A 471 6.34 17.26 -22.26
N ALA A 472 6.25 18.36 -22.99
CA ALA A 472 7.40 19.01 -23.64
C ALA A 472 7.40 20.50 -23.35
N PRO A 473 8.58 21.14 -23.31
CA PRO A 473 8.68 22.59 -23.14
C PRO A 473 8.02 23.34 -24.30
N VAL A 474 7.39 24.45 -23.99
CA VAL A 474 6.78 25.36 -24.99
C VAL A 474 7.84 26.39 -25.42
N PRO A 475 8.29 26.39 -26.68
CA PRO A 475 9.34 27.31 -27.13
C PRO A 475 8.95 28.79 -26.90
N GLY A 476 9.90 29.56 -26.36
CA GLY A 476 9.70 30.97 -26.10
C GLY A 476 8.80 31.31 -24.91
N SER A 477 8.41 30.33 -24.08
CA SER A 477 7.53 30.52 -22.93
C SER A 477 8.28 30.84 -21.63
N THR A 478 9.55 31.14 -21.69
CA THR A 478 10.38 31.45 -20.52
C THR A 478 9.89 32.70 -19.79
N PHE A 479 9.88 32.64 -18.47
CA PHE A 479 9.54 33.75 -17.58
C PHE A 479 10.31 33.62 -16.27
N THR A 480 10.32 34.68 -15.46
CA THR A 480 11.07 34.70 -14.21
C THR A 480 10.15 34.86 -13.02
N ILE A 481 10.41 34.09 -11.95
CA ILE A 481 9.73 34.20 -10.67
C ILE A 481 10.75 34.68 -9.63
N ARG A 482 10.44 35.76 -8.93
CA ARG A 482 11.24 36.20 -7.77
C ARG A 482 11.03 35.27 -6.60
N ALA A 483 12.14 34.84 -6.00
CA ALA A 483 12.12 34.03 -4.78
C ALA A 483 13.47 34.15 -4.06
N ARG A 484 13.45 33.93 -2.75
CA ARG A 484 14.66 33.87 -1.92
C ARG A 484 15.07 32.44 -1.59
N ASN A 485 14.16 31.51 -1.72
CA ASN A 485 14.42 30.10 -1.46
C ASN A 485 13.86 29.23 -2.58
N LEU A 486 14.60 28.19 -2.94
CA LEU A 486 14.20 27.15 -3.87
C LEU A 486 14.46 25.80 -3.23
N MET A 487 13.42 24.97 -3.08
CA MET A 487 13.55 23.61 -2.56
C MET A 487 13.40 22.61 -3.70
N VAL A 488 14.38 21.73 -3.84
CA VAL A 488 14.46 20.72 -4.90
C VAL A 488 13.99 19.38 -4.36
N ALA A 489 12.85 18.89 -4.87
CA ALA A 489 12.16 17.66 -4.42
C ALA A 489 11.78 16.78 -5.62
N ILE A 490 12.74 16.50 -6.52
CA ILE A 490 12.49 15.77 -7.77
C ILE A 490 12.91 14.30 -7.75
N GLY A 491 13.31 13.80 -6.60
CA GLY A 491 13.67 12.41 -6.34
C GLY A 491 14.86 12.28 -5.41
N GLU A 492 15.03 11.08 -4.91
CA GLU A 492 16.12 10.66 -4.04
C GLU A 492 16.82 9.43 -4.64
N ALA A 493 18.08 9.23 -4.27
CA ALA A 493 18.90 8.07 -4.65
C ALA A 493 19.69 7.54 -3.45
N PRO A 494 20.10 6.27 -3.45
CA PRO A 494 21.05 5.75 -2.49
C PRO A 494 22.39 6.47 -2.54
N ASP A 495 23.08 6.53 -1.40
CA ASP A 495 24.43 7.08 -1.30
C ASP A 495 25.45 6.01 -1.70
N PRO A 496 26.23 6.19 -2.79
CA PRO A 496 27.20 5.21 -3.20
C PRO A 496 28.46 5.16 -2.30
N SER A 497 28.70 6.17 -1.48
CA SER A 497 29.86 6.27 -0.59
C SER A 497 29.85 5.28 0.58
N ILE A 498 28.72 4.59 0.79
CA ILE A 498 28.59 3.55 1.83
C ILE A 498 29.48 2.32 1.58
N LEU A 499 29.94 2.13 0.36
CA LEU A 499 30.83 1.03 -0.03
C LEU A 499 32.15 1.57 -0.56
N PRO A 500 33.28 0.89 -0.29
CA PRO A 500 34.58 1.29 -0.82
C PRO A 500 34.66 1.08 -2.34
N GLU A 501 35.52 1.84 -2.99
CA GLU A 501 35.86 1.61 -4.40
C GLU A 501 36.40 0.18 -4.60
N GLY A 502 35.93 -0.48 -5.67
CA GLY A 502 36.28 -1.88 -5.96
C GLY A 502 35.51 -2.92 -5.15
N SER A 503 34.48 -2.52 -4.42
CA SER A 503 33.58 -3.46 -3.74
C SER A 503 33.00 -4.48 -4.75
N SER A 504 32.84 -5.73 -4.33
CA SER A 504 32.12 -6.74 -5.12
C SER A 504 30.61 -6.48 -5.18
N ILE A 505 30.07 -5.70 -4.25
CA ILE A 505 28.68 -5.26 -4.23
C ILE A 505 28.54 -4.06 -5.19
N GLN A 506 27.67 -4.16 -6.15
CA GLN A 506 27.54 -3.18 -7.23
C GLN A 506 26.24 -2.42 -7.16
N PHE A 507 26.26 -1.21 -7.69
CA PHE A 507 25.08 -0.37 -7.94
C PHE A 507 24.62 -0.53 -9.39
N GLY A 508 23.31 -0.61 -9.62
CA GLY A 508 22.68 -0.66 -10.93
C GLY A 508 22.47 0.74 -11.53
N GLU A 509 21.79 0.77 -12.68
CA GLU A 509 21.55 2.01 -13.46
C GLU A 509 20.89 3.14 -12.67
N TRP A 510 20.06 2.82 -11.68
CA TRP A 510 19.34 3.81 -10.86
C TRP A 510 20.04 4.13 -9.54
N GLY A 511 21.31 3.74 -9.38
CA GLY A 511 22.05 3.92 -8.15
C GLY A 511 21.58 3.01 -7.01
N CYS A 512 20.78 2.01 -7.28
CA CYS A 512 20.33 1.03 -6.29
C CYS A 512 21.32 -0.14 -6.21
N LEU A 513 21.48 -0.71 -5.01
CA LEU A 513 22.29 -1.93 -4.82
C LEU A 513 21.67 -3.11 -5.58
N LEU A 514 22.50 -3.81 -6.34
CA LEU A 514 22.09 -5.03 -7.04
C LEU A 514 21.98 -6.19 -6.04
N THR A 515 20.83 -6.82 -6.05
CA THR A 515 20.53 -7.99 -5.23
C THR A 515 19.87 -9.08 -6.06
N ASP A 516 20.02 -10.31 -5.63
CA ASP A 516 19.20 -11.40 -6.14
C ASP A 516 17.72 -11.13 -5.82
N SER A 517 16.87 -11.27 -6.83
CA SER A 517 15.46 -10.89 -6.73
C SER A 517 14.65 -11.77 -5.79
N GLU A 518 15.11 -12.96 -5.47
CA GLU A 518 14.41 -13.92 -4.60
C GLU A 518 14.91 -13.84 -3.15
N THR A 519 16.21 -13.78 -2.98
CA THR A 519 16.88 -13.87 -1.67
C THR A 519 17.27 -12.53 -1.08
N LEU A 520 17.24 -11.43 -1.84
CA LEU A 520 17.78 -10.12 -1.49
C LEU A 520 19.29 -10.12 -1.15
N MET A 521 20.01 -11.21 -1.44
CA MET A 521 21.43 -11.30 -1.19
C MET A 521 22.20 -10.54 -2.27
N THR A 522 23.23 -9.83 -1.87
CA THR A 522 24.16 -9.14 -2.78
C THR A 522 25.14 -10.13 -3.41
N ALA A 523 26.06 -9.66 -4.23
CA ALA A 523 27.16 -10.49 -4.74
C ALA A 523 28.09 -11.02 -3.63
N GLN A 524 28.01 -10.48 -2.42
CA GLN A 524 28.78 -10.94 -1.27
C GLN A 524 27.93 -11.84 -0.36
N SER A 525 28.32 -13.09 -0.22
CA SER A 525 27.62 -14.08 0.62
C SER A 525 27.42 -13.58 2.06
N GLY A 526 26.19 -13.74 2.58
CA GLY A 526 25.80 -13.29 3.92
C GLY A 526 25.52 -11.79 4.03
N VAL A 527 25.66 -11.03 2.93
CA VAL A 527 25.32 -9.61 2.88
C VAL A 527 24.07 -9.42 2.02
N PHE A 528 23.03 -8.85 2.61
CA PHE A 528 21.73 -8.60 2.01
C PHE A 528 21.50 -7.10 1.86
N ALA A 529 20.61 -6.69 0.94
CA ALA A 529 20.15 -5.32 0.86
C ALA A 529 18.65 -5.28 0.62
N GLY A 530 17.97 -4.30 1.23
CA GLY A 530 16.52 -4.16 1.11
C GLY A 530 16.04 -2.74 1.43
N GLY A 531 14.79 -2.45 1.04
CA GLY A 531 14.23 -1.11 1.08
C GLY A 531 14.78 -0.23 -0.03
N ASP A 532 14.68 1.10 0.16
CA ASP A 532 14.98 2.07 -0.90
C ASP A 532 16.42 2.01 -1.44
N VAL A 533 17.35 1.48 -0.67
CA VAL A 533 18.74 1.26 -1.13
C VAL A 533 18.82 0.23 -2.27
N ALA A 534 17.86 -0.70 -2.34
CA ALA A 534 17.81 -1.76 -3.35
C ALA A 534 16.68 -1.55 -4.38
N THR A 535 15.59 -0.87 -4.01
CA THR A 535 14.40 -0.73 -4.88
C THR A 535 14.16 0.69 -5.40
N GLY A 536 14.93 1.66 -4.97
CA GLY A 536 14.61 3.08 -5.08
C GLY A 536 13.52 3.50 -4.07
N PRO A 537 13.22 4.80 -3.98
CA PRO A 537 12.28 5.35 -3.01
C PRO A 537 10.88 4.74 -3.11
N LYS A 538 10.37 4.25 -1.98
CA LYS A 538 9.06 3.61 -1.83
C LYS A 538 8.34 4.15 -0.58
N SER A 539 7.13 3.65 -0.34
CA SER A 539 6.36 3.99 0.85
C SER A 539 6.87 3.27 2.10
N VAL A 540 6.50 3.80 3.28
CA VAL A 540 6.82 3.18 4.58
C VAL A 540 6.35 1.73 4.64
N ILE A 541 5.12 1.43 4.17
CA ILE A 541 4.57 0.07 4.25
C ILE A 541 5.31 -0.91 3.32
N GLU A 542 5.81 -0.44 2.17
CA GLU A 542 6.67 -1.26 1.30
C GLU A 542 8.04 -1.49 1.95
N GLY A 543 8.59 -0.47 2.63
CA GLY A 543 9.81 -0.62 3.43
C GLY A 543 9.65 -1.68 4.54
N VAL A 544 8.52 -1.68 5.25
CA VAL A 544 8.20 -2.72 6.26
C VAL A 544 8.14 -4.11 5.62
N ALA A 545 7.49 -4.25 4.47
CA ALA A 545 7.42 -5.53 3.75
C ALA A 545 8.80 -6.01 3.28
N GLN A 546 9.65 -5.10 2.82
CA GLN A 546 11.04 -5.44 2.47
C GLN A 546 11.84 -5.91 3.68
N GLY A 547 11.62 -5.32 4.86
CA GLY A 547 12.24 -5.77 6.10
C GLY A 547 11.82 -7.18 6.51
N GLN A 548 10.54 -7.53 6.38
CA GLN A 548 10.05 -8.89 6.59
C GLN A 548 10.72 -9.89 5.64
N ARG A 549 10.78 -9.53 4.36
CA ARG A 549 11.39 -10.37 3.34
C ARG A 549 12.88 -10.58 3.59
N ALA A 550 13.59 -9.51 3.96
CA ALA A 550 15.01 -9.59 4.32
C ALA A 550 15.24 -10.49 5.55
N ALA A 551 14.42 -10.33 6.59
CA ALA A 551 14.49 -11.18 7.77
C ALA A 551 14.29 -12.66 7.45
N TRP A 552 13.30 -12.98 6.61
CA TRP A 552 13.05 -14.35 6.16
C TRP A 552 14.23 -14.91 5.34
N ALA A 553 14.82 -14.12 4.46
CA ALA A 553 15.95 -14.53 3.64
C ALA A 553 17.20 -14.79 4.50
N ILE A 554 17.47 -13.90 5.47
CA ILE A 554 18.56 -14.04 6.44
C ILE A 554 18.37 -15.27 7.32
N ASP A 555 17.17 -15.52 7.83
CA ASP A 555 16.86 -16.70 8.63
C ASP A 555 17.17 -18.00 7.88
N ARG A 556 16.74 -18.10 6.61
CA ARG A 556 17.04 -19.25 5.75
C ARG A 556 18.54 -19.42 5.51
N TYR A 557 19.24 -18.33 5.23
CA TYR A 557 20.69 -18.34 5.03
C TYR A 557 21.43 -18.85 6.27
N LEU A 558 21.10 -18.33 7.44
CA LEU A 558 21.75 -18.72 8.70
C LEU A 558 21.45 -20.17 9.09
N GLN A 559 20.29 -20.69 8.70
CA GLN A 559 19.95 -22.11 8.88
C GLN A 559 20.54 -23.03 7.80
N GLY A 560 21.26 -22.50 6.82
CA GLY A 560 21.80 -23.29 5.70
C GLY A 560 20.72 -23.89 4.79
N LEU A 561 19.52 -23.31 4.78
CA LEU A 561 18.42 -23.76 3.93
C LEU A 561 18.60 -23.25 2.49
N PRO A 562 18.18 -24.03 1.48
CA PRO A 562 18.31 -23.60 0.10
C PRO A 562 17.51 -22.32 -0.17
N ALA A 563 17.97 -21.52 -1.14
CA ALA A 563 17.21 -20.38 -1.63
C ALA A 563 15.80 -20.84 -2.08
N ALA A 564 14.80 -20.07 -1.72
CA ALA A 564 13.41 -20.34 -2.07
C ALA A 564 12.67 -19.04 -2.34
N ARG A 565 11.56 -19.13 -3.06
CA ARG A 565 10.67 -17.99 -3.25
C ARG A 565 10.09 -17.57 -1.88
N TYR A 566 10.12 -16.27 -1.61
CA TYR A 566 9.55 -15.72 -0.39
C TYR A 566 8.05 -15.99 -0.32
N VAL A 567 7.64 -16.62 0.76
CA VAL A 567 6.24 -16.78 1.13
C VAL A 567 5.97 -15.86 2.33
N PRO A 568 5.09 -14.88 2.20
CA PRO A 568 4.77 -13.98 3.31
C PRO A 568 4.26 -14.74 4.53
N LEU A 569 4.76 -14.40 5.71
CA LEU A 569 4.43 -15.07 6.97
C LEU A 569 2.92 -15.14 7.26
N TRP A 570 2.17 -14.11 6.85
CA TRP A 570 0.73 -14.07 7.04
C TRP A 570 -0.03 -15.11 6.20
N ARG A 571 0.56 -15.64 5.11
CA ARG A 571 -0.05 -16.68 4.28
C ARG A 571 -0.02 -18.07 4.93
N SER A 572 0.93 -18.33 5.82
CA SER A 572 1.07 -19.63 6.52
C SER A 572 0.23 -19.75 7.79
N ARG A 573 -0.47 -18.68 8.18
CA ARG A 573 -1.27 -18.67 9.41
C ARG A 573 -2.54 -19.51 9.27
N ALA A 574 -2.84 -20.35 10.27
CA ALA A 574 -4.10 -21.05 10.35
C ALA A 574 -5.30 -20.09 10.44
N PRO A 575 -6.43 -20.38 9.78
CA PRO A 575 -7.65 -19.62 9.94
C PRO A 575 -8.06 -19.59 11.42
N LEU A 576 -8.52 -18.42 11.87
CA LEU A 576 -9.11 -18.34 13.20
C LEU A 576 -10.51 -18.93 13.16
N PRO A 577 -10.87 -19.77 14.13
CA PRO A 577 -12.23 -20.24 14.23
C PRO A 577 -13.17 -19.04 14.45
N LEU A 578 -14.21 -18.96 13.65
CA LEU A 578 -15.28 -17.99 13.88
C LEU A 578 -16.13 -18.50 15.02
N THR A 579 -16.15 -17.77 16.10
CA THR A 579 -16.98 -18.10 17.27
C THR A 579 -18.26 -17.27 17.32
N ASP A 580 -18.33 -16.17 16.57
CA ASP A 580 -19.40 -15.19 16.69
C ASP A 580 -20.18 -15.00 15.38
N ARG A 581 -21.47 -14.72 15.53
CA ARG A 581 -22.37 -14.36 14.43
C ARG A 581 -21.97 -13.02 13.81
N ILE A 582 -21.72 -13.01 12.50
CA ILE A 582 -21.40 -11.79 11.77
C ILE A 582 -22.68 -11.14 11.28
N VAL A 583 -22.80 -9.85 11.56
CA VAL A 583 -23.89 -9.02 11.06
C VAL A 583 -23.32 -8.04 10.05
N LEU A 584 -23.73 -8.16 8.78
CA LEU A 584 -23.35 -7.24 7.72
C LEU A 584 -24.35 -6.09 7.63
N ASP A 585 -23.85 -4.87 7.66
CA ASP A 585 -24.64 -3.66 7.39
C ASP A 585 -24.44 -3.22 5.93
N LEU A 586 -25.46 -3.47 5.12
CA LEU A 586 -25.45 -3.16 3.70
C LEU A 586 -26.08 -1.79 3.38
N ALA A 587 -26.51 -1.02 4.37
CA ALA A 587 -27.01 0.32 4.12
C ALA A 587 -25.92 1.21 3.51
N ASN A 588 -26.25 1.94 2.44
CA ASN A 588 -25.37 2.94 1.88
C ASN A 588 -25.11 4.04 2.93
N ARG A 589 -23.85 4.28 3.25
CA ARG A 589 -23.45 5.28 4.22
C ARG A 589 -22.22 6.02 3.73
N GLU A 590 -22.19 7.31 3.99
CA GLU A 590 -21.00 8.12 3.71
C GLU A 590 -19.81 7.61 4.53
N ARG A 591 -18.65 7.54 3.87
CA ARG A 591 -17.37 7.20 4.50
C ARG A 591 -17.01 8.24 5.57
N ALA A 592 -16.57 7.80 6.72
CA ALA A 592 -16.09 8.69 7.75
C ALA A 592 -14.82 9.43 7.30
N LYS A 593 -14.74 10.71 7.63
CA LYS A 593 -13.58 11.58 7.38
C LYS A 593 -12.96 11.96 8.71
N SER A 594 -11.63 11.96 8.77
CA SER A 594 -10.89 12.42 9.95
C SER A 594 -11.21 13.86 10.27
N GLU A 595 -11.23 14.17 11.55
CA GLU A 595 -11.25 15.54 12.01
C GLU A 595 -9.90 16.20 11.70
N LEU A 596 -9.96 17.47 11.30
CA LEU A 596 -8.77 18.25 11.00
C LEU A 596 -8.61 19.32 12.05
N ALA A 597 -7.38 19.49 12.53
CA ALA A 597 -7.05 20.60 13.41
C ALA A 597 -7.11 21.92 12.62
N GLU A 598 -7.41 23.01 13.34
CA GLU A 598 -7.21 24.34 12.81
C GLU A 598 -5.69 24.59 12.63
N VAL A 599 -5.27 24.89 11.42
CA VAL A 599 -3.85 25.02 11.08
C VAL A 599 -3.40 26.45 11.28
N SER A 600 -2.40 26.64 12.15
CA SER A 600 -1.74 27.93 12.41
C SER A 600 -0.26 27.85 12.05
N ARG A 601 0.33 28.99 11.64
CA ARG A 601 1.79 29.09 11.42
C ARG A 601 2.58 28.99 12.71
N GLU A 602 1.96 29.35 13.82
CA GLU A 602 2.59 29.35 15.13
C GLU A 602 2.66 27.92 15.70
N ASP A 603 1.68 27.09 15.41
CA ASP A 603 1.72 25.67 15.74
C ASP A 603 2.46 24.88 14.64
N ARG A 604 3.79 24.80 14.79
CA ARG A 604 4.66 24.10 13.83
C ARG A 604 4.62 22.57 13.96
N HIS A 605 4.13 22.07 15.09
CA HIS A 605 4.31 20.68 15.51
C HIS A 605 3.01 19.89 15.70
N GLY A 606 1.89 20.56 15.95
CA GLY A 606 0.60 19.91 16.18
C GLY A 606 0.15 19.05 15.00
N GLU A 607 -0.34 17.85 15.28
CA GLU A 607 -0.89 16.98 14.23
C GLU A 607 -2.09 17.66 13.54
N VAL A 608 -2.03 17.72 12.22
CA VAL A 608 -3.09 18.38 11.42
C VAL A 608 -4.29 17.47 11.16
N SER A 609 -4.15 16.16 11.29
CA SER A 609 -5.26 15.20 11.26
C SER A 609 -5.43 14.65 12.68
N LEU A 610 -6.64 14.73 13.22
CA LEU A 610 -6.92 14.29 14.60
C LEU A 610 -7.45 12.85 14.67
N GLY A 611 -7.72 12.22 13.51
CA GLY A 611 -8.29 10.89 13.45
C GLY A 611 -9.79 10.86 13.71
N PHE A 612 -10.31 9.75 14.24
CA PHE A 612 -11.72 9.53 14.50
C PHE A 612 -12.05 9.61 15.99
N ALA A 613 -13.21 10.19 16.32
CA ALA A 613 -13.85 9.93 17.59
C ALA A 613 -14.39 8.48 17.66
N ALA A 614 -14.53 7.93 18.85
CA ALA A 614 -14.88 6.52 19.05
C ALA A 614 -16.20 6.09 18.38
N GLU A 615 -17.23 6.91 18.43
CA GLU A 615 -18.52 6.62 17.79
C GLU A 615 -18.39 6.57 16.27
N ARG A 616 -17.63 7.51 15.69
CA ARG A 616 -17.37 7.57 14.25
C ARG A 616 -16.54 6.39 13.78
N ALA A 617 -15.52 6.00 14.56
CA ALA A 617 -14.70 4.83 14.27
C ALA A 617 -15.53 3.54 14.25
N ARG A 618 -16.41 3.35 15.23
CA ARG A 618 -17.30 2.18 15.29
C ARG A 618 -18.29 2.18 14.12
N ALA A 619 -18.88 3.32 13.80
CA ALA A 619 -19.82 3.43 12.68
C ALA A 619 -19.15 3.12 11.33
N GLU A 620 -17.93 3.61 11.12
CA GLU A 620 -17.14 3.31 9.92
C GLU A 620 -16.75 1.83 9.85
N ALA A 621 -16.33 1.25 10.97
CA ALA A 621 -15.97 -0.16 11.06
C ALA A 621 -17.15 -1.10 10.73
N GLN A 622 -18.37 -0.73 11.11
CA GLN A 622 -19.59 -1.50 10.83
C GLN A 622 -19.97 -1.53 9.34
N ARG A 623 -19.41 -0.65 8.50
CA ARG A 623 -19.58 -0.70 7.05
C ARG A 623 -18.81 -1.85 6.40
N CYS A 624 -17.86 -2.49 7.12
CA CYS A 624 -16.99 -3.53 6.57
C CYS A 624 -17.79 -4.78 6.17
N LEU A 625 -17.57 -5.28 4.95
CA LEU A 625 -18.22 -6.47 4.41
C LEU A 625 -17.62 -7.80 4.92
N ARG A 626 -16.61 -7.74 5.79
CA ARG A 626 -15.97 -8.93 6.38
C ARG A 626 -15.57 -9.99 5.33
N CYS A 627 -14.92 -9.56 4.26
CA CYS A 627 -14.45 -10.44 3.19
C CYS A 627 -13.43 -11.51 3.66
N ASP A 628 -12.89 -11.34 4.87
CA ASP A 628 -11.99 -12.28 5.56
C ASP A 628 -12.71 -13.54 6.06
N VAL A 629 -14.04 -13.52 6.13
CA VAL A 629 -14.84 -14.52 6.83
C VAL A 629 -15.66 -15.41 5.90
N VAL A 630 -15.54 -15.25 4.62
CA VAL A 630 -16.39 -15.84 3.57
C VAL A 630 -16.46 -17.38 3.57
N THR A 631 -15.80 -18.08 4.46
CA THR A 631 -15.73 -19.54 4.45
C THR A 631 -16.72 -20.25 5.37
N SER A 632 -17.57 -19.52 6.12
CA SER A 632 -18.60 -20.17 6.94
C SER A 632 -19.91 -19.39 6.96
N CYS A 633 -20.66 -19.52 5.88
CA CYS A 633 -21.97 -18.87 5.67
C CYS A 633 -23.01 -19.12 6.78
N GLN A 634 -22.80 -20.09 7.64
CA GLN A 634 -23.71 -20.39 8.74
C GLN A 634 -23.78 -19.32 9.84
N LEU A 635 -22.88 -18.33 9.82
CA LEU A 635 -22.75 -17.34 10.87
C LEU A 635 -22.98 -15.87 10.40
N VAL A 636 -23.40 -15.67 9.16
CA VAL A 636 -23.60 -14.32 8.61
C VAL A 636 -25.07 -13.91 8.70
N GLU A 637 -25.36 -12.87 9.45
CA GLU A 637 -26.66 -12.20 9.44
C GLU A 637 -26.57 -10.90 8.62
N VAL A 638 -27.45 -10.78 7.63
CA VAL A 638 -27.55 -9.57 6.81
C VAL A 638 -28.68 -8.70 7.36
N LYS A 639 -28.36 -7.51 7.85
CA LYS A 639 -29.35 -6.48 8.16
C LYS A 639 -29.72 -5.74 6.88
N ARG A 640 -30.96 -5.91 6.42
CA ARG A 640 -31.53 -5.10 5.36
C ARG A 640 -32.26 -3.93 6.01
N THR A 641 -31.76 -2.72 5.83
CA THR A 641 -32.55 -1.51 6.08
C THR A 641 -33.33 -1.24 4.79
N VAL A 642 -34.59 -1.67 4.77
CA VAL A 642 -35.52 -1.22 3.74
C VAL A 642 -35.82 0.24 4.09
N SER A 643 -35.29 1.17 3.32
CA SER A 643 -35.80 2.55 3.34
C SER A 643 -37.20 2.51 2.75
N VAL A 644 -38.21 2.72 3.60
CA VAL A 644 -39.59 3.00 3.21
C VAL A 644 -39.65 4.36 2.55
#